data_c277e0687ff842329c86d14ce76b1529
#
_entry.id   c277e0687ff842329c86d14ce76b1529
#
_cell.length_a   1.000
_cell.length_b   1.000
_cell.length_c   1.000
_cell.angle_alpha   90.00
_cell.angle_beta   90.00
_cell.angle_gamma   90.00
#
_symmetry.space_group_name_H-M   'P 1'
#
loop_
_entity.id
_entity.type
_entity.pdbx_description
1 polymer ?
#
loop_
_entity_poly.entity_id
_entity_poly.type
_entity_poly.pdbx_seq_one_letter_code
_entity_poly.pdbx_strand_id
1 'polypeptide(L)'
;FNIIHSDLMDRLVVAKSLTADMEGDAAGGVVAMVMKDAPSHFQILANAAIGASDYFWKDGRDYLTSNRSDYTKKSPYEAFGKDYKAQMSDFKNGPVQLKSHSLPAPNFIGGLSIGNRFWNDRLGVMLAGSVQNVFRGTERTYNSVKMASGEQAMYISNLQHRYYSIHDLTAGAHAKFDLTLPGHKLEWYNMYVRTNSKGTRYNNSVNTEYIGADSYTQDDEVRSLSTTQSIFATNLKGTHHLTKDFTVDWSGVFSQAKEEDPDRTYVTLTNTISRTAENGGDAVSGSIWEGEKNITKTLPKSAERRFQHNKDTDWAGYINLSYDTRFANVVEALWKAGAQYRRKERSNRYYSYIFNPADISQRLDGTGIDQFANIDWVCKTPYSQASQLNYDSKEHIGGAYAMVTLKSEVGELNAGFRAEHTNQIYTMLQHFRNMGQVGEQSYWDYLPSASIKWTPTRKMNVRLSYYRSINRPGFYEIVPYQIQGEEYQEKGNPNLKRARIDNIDLRWEWFPSKTEQILAGVFYKYLKDPIEQVFVTSDGKIGAGTDAYYMPDNLGNAKNMGFEIDVIKYIRHFGVKANYTYTHSEITTSKREYKEGSAEYKSGVTQTRPLVNQAPHTANISLLYKDTENGWNAQLASSFTGTKLALVSPFKDADQWDKAMFGL
;
A
#
# COMPACT_ATOMS: atom_id res chain seq x y z
N PHE A 1 3.55 0.31 -6.76
CA PHE A 1 4.67 1.21 -7.15
C PHE A 1 6.04 0.63 -6.78
N ASN A 2 6.20 -0.03 -5.63
CA ASN A 2 7.52 -0.51 -5.15
C ASN A 2 8.16 -1.63 -6.00
N ILE A 3 7.41 -2.24 -6.92
CA ILE A 3 7.89 -3.34 -7.76
C ILE A 3 8.46 -2.84 -9.09
N ILE A 4 7.98 -1.68 -9.59
CA ILE A 4 8.39 -1.15 -10.90
C ILE A 4 9.59 -0.23 -10.71
N HIS A 5 10.70 -0.60 -11.34
CA HIS A 5 11.96 0.15 -11.25
C HIS A 5 11.92 1.43 -12.10
N SER A 6 12.50 2.52 -11.58
CA SER A 6 12.55 3.82 -12.25
C SER A 6 13.25 3.77 -13.63
N ASP A 7 14.20 2.86 -13.81
CA ASP A 7 14.92 2.70 -15.08
C ASP A 7 14.05 2.26 -16.26
N LEU A 8 12.88 1.68 -15.97
CA LEU A 8 11.90 1.30 -16.98
C LEU A 8 10.97 2.48 -17.37
N MET A 9 10.91 3.52 -16.55
CA MET A 9 10.01 4.66 -16.70
C MET A 9 10.69 5.84 -17.39
N ASP A 10 9.90 6.62 -18.15
CA ASP A 10 10.26 7.92 -18.65
C ASP A 10 9.84 9.01 -17.66
N ARG A 11 8.57 9.02 -17.25
CA ARG A 11 8.02 10.00 -16.31
C ARG A 11 6.76 9.50 -15.60
N LEU A 12 6.41 10.20 -14.52
CA LEU A 12 5.13 10.09 -13.85
C LEU A 12 4.27 11.30 -14.19
N VAL A 13 3.02 11.07 -14.57
CA VAL A 13 2.02 12.11 -14.79
C VAL A 13 0.98 12.03 -13.69
N VAL A 14 0.79 13.14 -12.97
CA VAL A 14 -0.18 13.24 -11.88
C VAL A 14 -1.30 14.19 -12.29
N ALA A 15 -2.52 13.68 -12.41
CA ALA A 15 -3.72 14.48 -12.61
C ALA A 15 -4.42 14.65 -11.25
N LYS A 16 -4.48 15.88 -10.75
CA LYS A 16 -5.12 16.21 -9.46
C LYS A 16 -6.63 16.40 -9.59
N SER A 17 -7.11 16.82 -10.76
CA SER A 17 -8.54 16.99 -11.06
C SER A 17 -8.95 16.03 -12.16
N LEU A 18 -10.11 15.39 -12.00
CA LEU A 18 -10.62 14.44 -12.97
C LEU A 18 -11.44 15.11 -14.06
N THR A 19 -11.31 14.57 -15.27
CA THR A 19 -12.20 14.85 -16.41
C THR A 19 -13.06 13.61 -16.70
N ALA A 20 -14.13 13.78 -17.47
CA ALA A 20 -15.09 12.70 -17.71
C ALA A 20 -14.51 11.49 -18.46
N ASP A 21 -13.40 11.65 -19.18
CA ASP A 21 -12.68 10.58 -19.86
C ASP A 21 -11.79 9.72 -18.93
N MET A 22 -11.69 10.09 -17.64
CA MET A 22 -10.97 9.32 -16.61
C MET A 22 -11.93 8.43 -15.80
N GLU A 23 -11.40 7.31 -15.26
CA GLU A 23 -12.19 6.43 -14.37
C GLU A 23 -12.56 7.16 -13.08
N GLY A 24 -13.78 6.88 -12.57
CA GLY A 24 -14.32 7.58 -11.39
C GLY A 24 -13.67 7.20 -10.07
N ASP A 25 -12.99 6.06 -9.99
CA ASP A 25 -12.33 5.55 -8.79
C ASP A 25 -10.97 6.22 -8.56
N ALA A 26 -11.00 7.51 -8.28
CA ALA A 26 -9.81 8.34 -8.12
C ALA A 26 -10.03 9.45 -7.08
N ALA A 27 -10.26 9.07 -5.83
CA ALA A 27 -10.51 10.00 -4.72
C ALA A 27 -9.38 11.02 -4.49
N GLY A 28 -8.14 10.62 -4.73
CA GLY A 28 -6.95 11.46 -4.53
C GLY A 28 -6.34 12.04 -5.81
N GLY A 29 -6.83 11.64 -6.98
CA GLY A 29 -6.25 11.94 -8.29
C GLY A 29 -5.76 10.68 -9.03
N VAL A 30 -5.23 10.87 -10.22
CA VAL A 30 -4.71 9.77 -11.08
C VAL A 30 -3.21 9.93 -11.24
N VAL A 31 -2.48 8.83 -11.05
CA VAL A 31 -1.04 8.76 -11.33
C VAL A 31 -0.82 7.80 -12.49
N ALA A 32 -0.35 8.33 -13.62
CA ALA A 32 -0.01 7.53 -14.79
C ALA A 32 1.51 7.36 -14.90
N MET A 33 1.97 6.11 -14.98
CA MET A 33 3.37 5.79 -15.25
C MET A 33 3.56 5.73 -16.78
N VAL A 34 4.39 6.61 -17.29
CA VAL A 34 4.77 6.62 -18.70
C VAL A 34 6.11 5.90 -18.83
N MET A 35 6.10 4.84 -19.61
CA MET A 35 7.30 4.03 -19.84
C MET A 35 8.12 4.62 -21.00
N LYS A 36 9.41 4.28 -21.06
CA LYS A 36 10.32 4.77 -22.11
C LYS A 36 9.81 4.45 -23.51
N ASP A 37 9.89 5.43 -24.39
CA ASP A 37 9.58 5.34 -25.82
C ASP A 37 10.82 5.06 -26.68
N ALA A 38 10.60 4.58 -27.91
CA ALA A 38 11.66 4.42 -28.88
C ALA A 38 12.29 5.79 -29.23
N PRO A 39 13.63 5.94 -29.08
CA PRO A 39 14.32 7.16 -29.43
C PRO A 39 14.35 7.37 -30.95
N SER A 40 14.59 8.59 -31.39
CA SER A 40 14.64 8.96 -32.84
C SER A 40 15.84 8.34 -33.60
N HIS A 41 16.85 7.87 -32.87
CA HIS A 41 18.05 7.23 -33.42
C HIS A 41 18.47 6.07 -32.50
N PHE A 42 19.33 5.21 -33.02
CA PHE A 42 19.84 4.09 -32.20
C PHE A 42 20.50 4.61 -30.91
N GLN A 43 20.00 4.13 -29.79
CA GLN A 43 20.47 4.52 -28.46
C GLN A 43 20.57 3.30 -27.53
N ILE A 44 21.67 3.21 -26.83
CA ILE A 44 21.87 2.29 -25.72
C ILE A 44 22.12 3.12 -24.47
N LEU A 45 21.33 2.90 -23.41
CA LEU A 45 21.56 3.48 -22.10
C LEU A 45 21.77 2.36 -21.10
N ALA A 46 22.86 2.44 -20.35
CA ALA A 46 23.17 1.51 -19.28
C ALA A 46 23.51 2.29 -18.00
N ASN A 47 23.06 1.80 -16.88
CA ASN A 47 23.41 2.30 -15.57
C ASN A 47 23.73 1.14 -14.64
N ALA A 48 24.61 1.39 -13.68
CA ALA A 48 24.93 0.46 -12.61
C ALA A 48 25.24 1.25 -11.34
N ALA A 49 24.80 0.76 -10.20
CA ALA A 49 25.09 1.33 -8.90
C ALA A 49 25.38 0.21 -7.89
N ILE A 50 26.32 0.47 -7.00
CA ILE A 50 26.65 -0.38 -5.87
C ILE A 50 26.47 0.46 -4.60
N GLY A 51 25.91 -0.15 -3.57
CA GLY A 51 25.65 0.50 -2.30
C GLY A 51 25.70 -0.44 -1.11
N ALA A 52 25.53 0.10 0.07
CA ALA A 52 25.47 -0.64 1.31
C ALA A 52 24.44 -0.02 2.24
N SER A 53 23.89 -0.81 3.14
CA SER A 53 23.00 -0.32 4.19
C SER A 53 23.81 0.15 5.39
N ASP A 54 23.63 1.40 5.83
CA ASP A 54 24.27 1.95 7.02
C ASP A 54 24.01 1.09 8.26
N TYR A 55 22.83 0.52 8.37
CA TYR A 55 22.43 -0.36 9.46
C TYR A 55 23.42 -1.51 9.70
N PHE A 56 23.91 -2.15 8.64
CA PHE A 56 24.87 -3.25 8.75
C PHE A 56 26.31 -2.77 8.76
N TRP A 57 26.66 -1.82 7.88
CA TRP A 57 28.04 -1.43 7.61
C TRP A 57 28.60 -0.39 8.58
N LYS A 58 27.77 0.56 9.00
CA LYS A 58 28.16 1.62 9.92
C LYS A 58 27.87 1.25 11.37
N ASP A 59 26.67 0.74 11.64
CA ASP A 59 26.22 0.42 12.99
C ASP A 59 26.69 -0.96 13.46
N GLY A 60 27.32 -1.76 12.56
CA GLY A 60 27.87 -3.08 12.88
C GLY A 60 26.80 -4.10 13.29
N ARG A 61 25.54 -3.89 12.87
CA ARG A 61 24.44 -4.80 13.19
C ARG A 61 24.53 -6.05 12.35
N ASP A 62 24.21 -7.18 12.95
CA ASP A 62 24.19 -8.46 12.26
C ASP A 62 23.06 -8.56 11.25
N TYR A 63 23.36 -9.15 10.09
CA TYR A 63 22.37 -9.56 9.13
C TYR A 63 21.77 -10.91 9.53
N LEU A 64 20.49 -10.90 9.88
CA LEU A 64 19.79 -12.08 10.34
C LEU A 64 19.26 -12.88 9.14
N THR A 65 19.51 -14.17 9.14
CA THR A 65 18.93 -15.11 8.17
C THR A 65 18.32 -16.29 8.88
N SER A 66 17.37 -16.96 8.23
CA SER A 66 16.99 -18.29 8.60
C SER A 66 17.83 -19.29 7.79
N ASN A 67 18.08 -20.49 8.34
CA ASN A 67 18.76 -21.56 7.61
C ASN A 67 17.90 -22.16 6.47
N ARG A 68 16.73 -21.58 6.19
CA ARG A 68 15.81 -22.11 5.19
C ARG A 68 16.27 -21.73 3.78
N SER A 69 16.78 -22.73 3.08
CA SER A 69 17.09 -22.65 1.65
C SER A 69 15.92 -23.09 0.77
N ASP A 70 15.02 -23.92 1.31
CA ASP A 70 13.86 -24.49 0.60
C ASP A 70 12.58 -24.31 1.42
N TYR A 71 11.48 -24.08 0.72
CA TYR A 71 10.17 -23.84 1.29
C TYR A 71 9.18 -24.87 0.74
N THR A 72 8.25 -25.34 1.58
CA THR A 72 7.14 -26.18 1.13
C THR A 72 6.24 -25.34 0.24
N LYS A 73 6.14 -25.67 -1.05
CA LYS A 73 5.43 -24.82 -2.03
C LYS A 73 3.92 -24.88 -1.89
N LYS A 74 3.39 -26.07 -1.59
CA LYS A 74 1.96 -26.32 -1.41
C LYS A 74 1.70 -26.68 0.04
N SER A 75 0.63 -26.12 0.59
CA SER A 75 0.15 -26.56 1.89
C SER A 75 -0.28 -28.03 1.87
N PRO A 76 -0.32 -28.73 3.01
CA PRO A 76 -0.90 -30.09 3.10
C PRO A 76 -2.32 -30.19 2.53
N TYR A 77 -3.14 -29.17 2.75
CA TYR A 77 -4.48 -29.09 2.15
C TYR A 77 -4.46 -29.10 0.62
N GLU A 78 -3.57 -28.34 0.00
CA GLU A 78 -3.43 -28.26 -1.45
C GLU A 78 -2.80 -29.52 -2.05
N ALA A 79 -1.95 -30.20 -1.28
CA ALA A 79 -1.26 -31.41 -1.72
C ALA A 79 -2.11 -32.67 -1.60
N PHE A 80 -2.89 -32.78 -0.51
CA PHE A 80 -3.54 -34.04 -0.11
C PHE A 80 -5.08 -33.89 0.07
N GLY A 81 -5.61 -32.66 0.01
CA GLY A 81 -7.04 -32.39 0.13
C GLY A 81 -7.49 -32.03 1.56
N LYS A 82 -8.78 -31.65 1.67
CA LYS A 82 -9.38 -31.06 2.87
C LYS A 82 -9.43 -31.98 4.11
N ASP A 83 -9.46 -33.27 3.90
CA ASP A 83 -9.61 -34.27 4.97
C ASP A 83 -8.26 -34.82 5.46
N TYR A 84 -7.17 -34.36 4.87
CA TYR A 84 -5.81 -34.76 5.29
C TYR A 84 -5.40 -34.11 6.60
N LYS A 85 -4.85 -34.91 7.50
CA LYS A 85 -4.30 -34.44 8.79
C LYS A 85 -2.82 -34.09 8.64
N ALA A 86 -2.51 -32.82 8.60
CA ALA A 86 -1.15 -32.34 8.49
C ALA A 86 -0.27 -32.74 9.67
N GLN A 87 0.96 -33.14 9.37
CA GLN A 87 2.02 -33.51 10.31
C GLN A 87 3.25 -32.61 10.09
N MET A 88 4.16 -32.53 11.08
CA MET A 88 5.39 -31.74 10.91
C MET A 88 6.26 -32.22 9.75
N SER A 89 6.24 -33.53 9.45
CA SER A 89 6.97 -34.13 8.33
C SER A 89 6.51 -33.66 6.95
N ASP A 90 5.32 -33.09 6.83
CA ASP A 90 4.82 -32.53 5.57
C ASP A 90 5.50 -31.21 5.18
N PHE A 91 6.17 -30.58 6.13
CA PHE A 91 6.80 -29.28 5.95
C PHE A 91 8.34 -29.44 5.83
N LYS A 92 8.89 -28.86 4.76
CA LYS A 92 10.33 -28.90 4.54
C LYS A 92 11.10 -28.11 5.59
N ASN A 93 12.31 -28.56 5.89
CA ASN A 93 13.26 -27.91 6.80
C ASN A 93 12.80 -27.65 8.23
N GLY A 94 11.90 -28.48 8.79
CA GLY A 94 11.55 -28.42 10.20
C GLY A 94 11.33 -27.00 10.76
N PRO A 95 11.59 -26.77 12.02
CA PRO A 95 11.55 -25.43 12.62
C PRO A 95 12.71 -24.56 12.14
N VAL A 96 12.48 -23.25 12.12
CA VAL A 96 13.43 -22.25 11.64
C VAL A 96 14.55 -22.03 12.65
N GLN A 97 15.81 -22.11 12.20
CA GLN A 97 16.97 -21.68 12.97
C GLN A 97 17.36 -20.27 12.56
N LEU A 98 17.55 -19.38 13.53
CA LEU A 98 18.11 -18.06 13.30
C LEU A 98 19.62 -18.18 13.13
N LYS A 99 20.14 -17.55 12.07
CA LYS A 99 21.58 -17.39 11.85
C LYS A 99 21.91 -15.92 11.76
N SER A 100 23.03 -15.55 12.34
CA SER A 100 23.58 -14.22 12.29
C SER A 100 24.81 -14.18 11.41
N HIS A 101 24.93 -13.16 10.57
CA HIS A 101 26.07 -12.90 9.71
C HIS A 101 26.49 -11.44 9.91
N SER A 102 27.78 -11.20 10.04
CA SER A 102 28.27 -9.85 10.32
C SER A 102 27.94 -8.83 9.22
N LEU A 103 27.98 -9.25 7.96
CA LEU A 103 27.66 -8.34 6.83
C LEU A 103 26.93 -9.08 5.71
N PRO A 104 25.90 -8.46 5.10
CA PRO A 104 25.31 -8.94 3.87
C PRO A 104 26.20 -8.58 2.65
N ALA A 105 25.89 -9.15 1.49
CA ALA A 105 26.49 -8.72 0.24
C ALA A 105 26.13 -7.25 -0.07
N PRO A 106 26.99 -6.52 -0.82
CA PRO A 106 26.64 -5.17 -1.27
C PRO A 106 25.35 -5.13 -2.09
N ASN A 107 24.62 -4.03 -1.99
CA ASN A 107 23.48 -3.75 -2.84
C ASN A 107 23.94 -3.50 -4.28
N PHE A 108 23.18 -3.97 -5.23
CA PHE A 108 23.43 -3.76 -6.66
C PHE A 108 22.15 -3.34 -7.36
N ILE A 109 22.26 -2.33 -8.21
CA ILE A 109 21.18 -1.88 -9.10
C ILE A 109 21.78 -1.74 -10.50
N GLY A 110 21.12 -2.32 -11.50
CA GLY A 110 21.52 -2.23 -12.89
C GLY A 110 20.34 -2.09 -13.82
N GLY A 111 20.52 -1.30 -14.88
CA GLY A 111 19.52 -1.11 -15.93
C GLY A 111 20.17 -1.01 -17.30
N LEU A 112 19.48 -1.55 -18.28
CA LEU A 112 19.87 -1.48 -19.69
C LEU A 112 18.63 -1.15 -20.52
N SER A 113 18.73 -0.20 -21.43
CA SER A 113 17.70 0.05 -22.44
C SER A 113 18.31 0.24 -23.82
N ILE A 114 17.65 -0.31 -24.83
CA ILE A 114 18.07 -0.27 -26.23
C ILE A 114 16.85 0.12 -27.05
N GLY A 115 17.00 1.14 -27.89
CA GLY A 115 15.92 1.59 -28.77
C GLY A 115 16.42 2.12 -30.10
N ASN A 116 15.54 2.07 -31.09
CA ASN A 116 15.76 2.62 -32.41
C ASN A 116 14.44 2.81 -33.16
N ARG A 117 14.51 3.57 -34.29
CA ARG A 117 13.44 3.65 -35.28
C ARG A 117 13.91 3.10 -36.60
N PHE A 118 13.00 2.41 -37.29
CA PHE A 118 13.21 1.73 -38.57
C PHE A 118 12.18 2.21 -39.59
N TRP A 119 12.39 1.90 -40.86
CA TRP A 119 11.47 2.20 -41.97
C TRP A 119 11.11 3.68 -42.05
N ASN A 120 12.13 4.57 -42.15
CA ASN A 120 11.94 6.02 -42.14
C ASN A 120 11.11 6.48 -40.93
N ASP A 121 11.53 6.10 -39.74
CA ASP A 121 10.93 6.45 -38.44
C ASP A 121 9.50 5.90 -38.18
N ARG A 122 9.01 5.02 -39.06
CA ARG A 122 7.66 4.47 -38.93
C ARG A 122 7.54 3.42 -37.84
N LEU A 123 8.56 2.57 -37.65
CA LEU A 123 8.56 1.54 -36.63
C LEU A 123 9.54 1.90 -35.51
N GLY A 124 9.00 2.20 -34.33
CA GLY A 124 9.76 2.37 -33.12
C GLY A 124 9.87 1.05 -32.34
N VAL A 125 11.06 0.73 -31.86
CA VAL A 125 11.31 -0.43 -30.99
C VAL A 125 12.08 0.03 -29.77
N MET A 126 11.58 -0.28 -28.57
CA MET A 126 12.20 -0.01 -27.28
C MET A 126 12.18 -1.26 -26.44
N LEU A 127 13.35 -1.70 -25.99
CA LEU A 127 13.55 -2.80 -25.04
C LEU A 127 14.28 -2.25 -23.83
N ALA A 128 13.83 -2.58 -22.64
CA ALA A 128 14.55 -2.23 -21.41
C ALA A 128 14.43 -3.36 -20.37
N GLY A 129 15.48 -3.48 -19.57
CA GLY A 129 15.53 -4.40 -18.46
C GLY A 129 16.23 -3.77 -17.25
N SER A 130 15.86 -4.20 -16.06
CA SER A 130 16.49 -3.77 -14.82
C SER A 130 16.57 -4.92 -13.81
N VAL A 131 17.60 -4.87 -12.98
CA VAL A 131 17.79 -5.76 -11.84
C VAL A 131 18.18 -4.96 -10.62
N GLN A 132 17.61 -5.32 -9.50
CA GLN A 132 17.90 -4.70 -8.20
C GLN A 132 18.06 -5.81 -7.16
N ASN A 133 19.20 -5.83 -6.48
CA ASN A 133 19.52 -6.74 -5.39
C ASN A 133 19.86 -5.91 -4.16
N VAL A 134 18.96 -5.90 -3.16
CA VAL A 134 19.06 -4.98 -2.03
C VAL A 134 18.88 -5.71 -0.70
N PHE A 135 19.80 -5.44 0.20
CA PHE A 135 19.76 -5.88 1.59
C PHE A 135 19.42 -4.69 2.48
N ARG A 136 18.41 -4.86 3.33
CA ARG A 136 17.93 -3.84 4.26
C ARG A 136 17.77 -4.43 5.65
N GLY A 137 18.10 -3.64 6.65
CA GLY A 137 17.86 -3.95 8.05
C GLY A 137 17.15 -2.80 8.75
N THR A 138 16.41 -3.11 9.78
CA THR A 138 15.83 -2.11 10.68
C THR A 138 15.55 -2.72 12.04
N GLU A 139 15.67 -1.88 13.04
CA GLU A 139 15.29 -2.16 14.42
C GLU A 139 14.08 -1.30 14.77
N ARG A 140 13.10 -1.88 15.44
CA ARG A 140 11.88 -1.17 15.79
C ARG A 140 11.39 -1.58 17.16
N THR A 141 11.14 -0.61 18.03
CA THR A 141 10.33 -0.81 19.23
C THR A 141 8.86 -0.72 18.86
N TYR A 142 8.08 -1.70 19.27
CA TYR A 142 6.65 -1.76 19.06
C TYR A 142 5.95 -2.06 20.39
N ASN A 143 4.94 -1.27 20.73
CA ASN A 143 4.22 -1.41 21.97
C ASN A 143 2.74 -1.64 21.67
N SER A 144 2.18 -2.75 22.16
CA SER A 144 0.73 -2.94 22.18
C SER A 144 0.16 -2.21 23.38
N VAL A 145 -0.94 -1.49 23.16
CA VAL A 145 -1.60 -0.73 24.22
C VAL A 145 -3.02 -1.22 24.42
N LYS A 146 -3.49 -1.15 25.66
CA LYS A 146 -4.87 -1.45 26.05
C LYS A 146 -5.43 -0.34 26.90
N MET A 147 -6.76 -0.24 26.93
CA MET A 147 -7.47 0.66 27.84
C MET A 147 -7.57 0.02 29.21
N ALA A 148 -7.19 0.74 30.24
CA ALA A 148 -7.43 0.31 31.63
C ALA A 148 -8.93 0.30 31.94
N SER A 149 -9.40 -0.78 32.56
CA SER A 149 -10.81 -0.90 32.96
C SER A 149 -11.14 0.10 34.04
N GLY A 150 -12.17 0.93 33.80
CA GLY A 150 -12.61 1.95 34.75
C GLY A 150 -11.85 3.27 34.68
N GLU A 151 -10.86 3.41 33.83
CA GLU A 151 -10.07 4.62 33.63
C GLU A 151 -10.04 4.98 32.14
N GLN A 152 -10.03 6.28 31.83
CA GLN A 152 -9.75 6.74 30.44
C GLN A 152 -8.25 6.85 30.21
N ALA A 153 -7.52 5.82 30.63
CA ALA A 153 -6.07 5.74 30.52
C ALA A 153 -5.66 4.52 29.71
N MET A 154 -4.67 4.70 28.82
CA MET A 154 -4.06 3.61 28.09
C MET A 154 -2.80 3.16 28.81
N TYR A 155 -2.58 1.84 28.84
CA TYR A 155 -1.33 1.27 29.33
C TYR A 155 -0.70 0.35 28.28
N ILE A 156 0.60 0.19 28.36
CA ILE A 156 1.33 -0.70 27.46
C ILE A 156 1.12 -2.13 27.97
N SER A 157 0.48 -2.97 27.16
CA SER A 157 0.20 -4.37 27.49
C SER A 157 1.30 -5.32 27.01
N ASN A 158 2.09 -4.91 26.01
CA ASN A 158 3.20 -5.68 25.47
C ASN A 158 4.28 -4.76 24.93
N LEU A 159 5.51 -4.92 25.42
CA LEU A 159 6.71 -4.25 24.91
C LEU A 159 7.42 -5.19 23.95
N GLN A 160 7.80 -4.71 22.75
CA GLN A 160 8.43 -5.54 21.75
C GLN A 160 9.64 -4.82 21.13
N HIS A 161 10.74 -5.54 21.03
CA HIS A 161 11.90 -5.17 20.20
C HIS A 161 11.98 -6.09 19.00
N ARG A 162 11.87 -5.49 17.81
CA ARG A 162 11.84 -6.21 16.55
C ARG A 162 13.05 -5.86 15.70
N TYR A 163 13.76 -6.88 15.25
CA TYR A 163 14.90 -6.80 14.33
C TYR A 163 14.52 -7.42 13.01
N TYR A 164 14.72 -6.68 11.93
CA TYR A 164 14.36 -7.12 10.59
C TYR A 164 15.60 -7.17 9.71
N SER A 165 15.73 -8.24 8.97
CA SER A 165 16.66 -8.35 7.86
C SER A 165 15.91 -8.81 6.63
N ILE A 166 16.04 -8.07 5.53
CA ILE A 166 15.29 -8.28 4.32
C ILE A 166 16.26 -8.29 3.13
N HIS A 167 16.10 -9.25 2.25
CA HIS A 167 16.77 -9.34 0.97
C HIS A 167 15.73 -9.33 -0.14
N ASP A 168 15.74 -8.28 -0.96
CA ASP A 168 14.88 -8.10 -2.11
C ASP A 168 15.67 -8.26 -3.40
N LEU A 169 15.25 -9.21 -4.23
CA LEU A 169 15.73 -9.37 -5.60
C LEU A 169 14.58 -9.04 -6.56
N THR A 170 14.68 -7.91 -7.24
CA THR A 170 13.71 -7.47 -8.24
C THR A 170 14.34 -7.51 -9.63
N ALA A 171 13.65 -8.11 -10.60
CA ALA A 171 14.01 -8.06 -12.00
C ALA A 171 12.79 -7.66 -12.82
N GLY A 172 12.99 -6.78 -13.79
CA GLY A 172 11.93 -6.30 -14.66
C GLY A 172 12.41 -6.10 -16.08
N ALA A 173 11.49 -6.25 -17.02
CA ALA A 173 11.71 -5.96 -18.43
C ALA A 173 10.47 -5.34 -19.04
N HIS A 174 10.66 -4.46 -20.01
CA HIS A 174 9.58 -4.01 -20.88
C HIS A 174 9.99 -4.00 -22.35
N ALA A 175 9.00 -4.17 -23.23
CA ALA A 175 9.14 -4.02 -24.66
C ALA A 175 8.00 -3.16 -25.17
N LYS A 176 8.33 -2.12 -25.93
CA LYS A 176 7.36 -1.25 -26.60
C LYS A 176 7.66 -1.20 -28.09
N PHE A 177 6.61 -1.39 -28.88
CA PHE A 177 6.62 -1.28 -30.33
C PHE A 177 5.59 -0.22 -30.71
N ASP A 178 5.97 0.72 -31.56
CA ASP A 178 5.05 1.68 -32.14
C ASP A 178 5.19 1.71 -33.67
N LEU A 179 4.06 1.64 -34.36
CA LEU A 179 3.98 1.72 -35.80
C LEU A 179 3.16 2.97 -36.19
N THR A 180 3.80 3.92 -36.87
CA THR A 180 3.18 5.15 -37.34
C THR A 180 3.03 5.11 -38.87
N LEU A 181 1.78 5.16 -39.32
CA LEU A 181 1.39 5.24 -40.74
C LEU A 181 0.62 6.54 -40.98
N PRO A 182 0.47 7.00 -42.22
CA PRO A 182 -0.34 8.19 -42.49
C PRO A 182 -1.75 8.06 -41.92
N GLY A 183 -2.11 8.91 -40.96
CA GLY A 183 -3.40 8.89 -40.27
C GLY A 183 -3.61 7.77 -39.24
N HIS A 184 -2.64 6.86 -38.99
CA HIS A 184 -2.80 5.74 -38.09
C HIS A 184 -1.56 5.54 -37.21
N LYS A 185 -1.76 5.27 -35.91
CA LYS A 185 -0.70 4.87 -34.99
C LYS A 185 -1.14 3.65 -34.21
N LEU A 186 -0.30 2.63 -34.18
CA LEU A 186 -0.47 1.44 -33.33
C LEU A 186 0.67 1.40 -32.31
N GLU A 187 0.36 1.13 -31.06
CA GLU A 187 1.32 1.00 -29.98
C GLU A 187 1.06 -0.30 -29.23
N TRP A 188 2.07 -1.11 -29.10
CA TRP A 188 2.01 -2.35 -28.33
C TRP A 188 3.06 -2.32 -27.25
N TYR A 189 2.61 -2.33 -26.00
CA TYR A 189 3.43 -2.28 -24.80
C TYR A 189 3.31 -3.56 -24.00
N ASN A 190 4.43 -4.08 -23.51
CA ASN A 190 4.51 -5.27 -22.68
C ASN A 190 5.47 -5.04 -21.53
N MET A 191 5.12 -5.51 -20.34
CA MET A 191 5.93 -5.42 -19.13
C MET A 191 5.84 -6.72 -18.34
N TYR A 192 6.96 -7.16 -17.81
CA TYR A 192 7.04 -8.20 -16.80
C TYR A 192 7.99 -7.76 -15.69
N VAL A 193 7.52 -7.85 -14.45
CA VAL A 193 8.35 -7.58 -13.26
C VAL A 193 8.13 -8.68 -12.25
N ARG A 194 9.22 -9.12 -11.62
CA ARG A 194 9.21 -10.10 -10.54
C ARG A 194 10.11 -9.65 -9.41
N THR A 195 9.57 -9.71 -8.19
CA THR A 195 10.31 -9.48 -6.94
C THR A 195 10.26 -10.75 -6.11
N ASN A 196 11.41 -11.18 -5.61
CA ASN A 196 11.52 -12.19 -4.57
C ASN A 196 12.07 -11.51 -3.31
N SER A 197 11.28 -11.50 -2.24
CA SER A 197 11.63 -10.92 -0.95
C SER A 197 11.81 -12.04 0.06
N LYS A 198 13.01 -12.16 0.61
CA LYS A 198 13.30 -13.05 1.75
C LYS A 198 13.49 -12.22 2.99
N GLY A 199 12.74 -12.55 4.04
CA GLY A 199 12.77 -11.79 5.28
C GLY A 199 12.96 -12.69 6.50
N THR A 200 13.74 -12.21 7.45
CA THR A 200 13.86 -12.78 8.79
C THR A 200 13.53 -11.69 9.80
N ARG A 201 12.62 -11.98 10.73
CA ARG A 201 12.32 -11.12 11.88
C ARG A 201 12.66 -11.87 13.16
N TYR A 202 13.43 -11.25 14.00
CA TYR A 202 13.54 -11.62 15.41
C TYR A 202 12.75 -10.62 16.23
N ASN A 203 11.87 -11.10 17.09
CA ASN A 203 11.06 -10.30 18.00
C ASN A 203 11.25 -10.78 19.42
N ASN A 204 11.69 -9.88 20.27
CA ASN A 204 11.74 -10.08 21.71
C ASN A 204 10.59 -9.29 22.34
N SER A 205 9.70 -9.93 23.06
CA SER A 205 8.51 -9.28 23.61
C SER A 205 8.28 -9.63 25.08
N VAL A 206 7.88 -8.62 25.86
CA VAL A 206 7.54 -8.74 27.28
C VAL A 206 6.07 -8.42 27.44
N ASN A 207 5.31 -9.39 27.97
CA ASN A 207 3.92 -9.17 28.32
C ASN A 207 3.83 -8.53 29.72
N THR A 208 3.29 -7.32 29.78
CA THR A 208 3.18 -6.52 31.01
C THR A 208 1.91 -6.80 31.81
N GLU A 209 0.92 -7.52 31.25
CA GLU A 209 -0.35 -7.84 31.93
C GLU A 209 -0.21 -8.96 32.95
N TYR A 210 0.73 -9.88 32.73
CA TYR A 210 0.96 -11.05 33.58
C TYR A 210 2.27 -10.93 34.36
N ILE A 211 2.55 -9.72 34.82
CA ILE A 211 3.71 -9.49 35.68
C ILE A 211 3.34 -9.92 37.12
N GLY A 212 3.86 -11.07 37.56
CA GLY A 212 3.81 -11.46 38.96
C GLY A 212 4.70 -10.52 39.81
N ALA A 213 4.55 -10.59 41.13
CA ALA A 213 5.37 -9.79 42.04
C ALA A 213 6.87 -10.03 41.85
N ASP A 214 7.26 -11.26 41.47
CA ASP A 214 8.66 -11.70 41.41
C ASP A 214 9.15 -12.12 40.01
N SER A 215 8.27 -12.17 38.97
CA SER A 215 8.65 -12.61 37.66
C SER A 215 7.67 -12.16 36.59
N TYR A 216 8.15 -12.09 35.33
CA TYR A 216 7.35 -11.86 34.12
C TYR A 216 7.77 -12.81 33.01
N THR A 217 6.93 -12.93 31.96
CA THR A 217 7.24 -13.77 30.81
C THR A 217 7.78 -12.93 29.66
N GLN A 218 8.83 -13.45 29.02
CA GLN A 218 9.40 -12.91 27.81
C GLN A 218 9.28 -13.93 26.70
N ASP A 219 8.74 -13.51 25.55
CA ASP A 219 8.63 -14.32 24.34
C ASP A 219 9.71 -13.90 23.35
N ASP A 220 10.43 -14.89 22.82
CA ASP A 220 11.35 -14.75 21.71
C ASP A 220 10.74 -15.41 20.46
N GLU A 221 10.47 -14.64 19.44
CA GLU A 221 9.86 -15.13 18.20
C GLU A 221 10.79 -14.93 17.01
N VAL A 222 10.93 -15.98 16.21
CA VAL A 222 11.56 -15.90 14.88
C VAL A 222 10.50 -16.10 13.80
N ARG A 223 10.51 -15.20 12.83
CA ARG A 223 9.71 -15.32 11.61
C ARG A 223 10.63 -15.43 10.40
N SER A 224 10.33 -16.40 9.55
CA SER A 224 10.97 -16.54 8.23
C SER A 224 9.92 -16.53 7.14
N LEU A 225 10.15 -15.75 6.11
CA LEU A 225 9.26 -15.64 4.95
C LEU A 225 10.05 -15.60 3.64
N SER A 226 9.38 -16.01 2.56
CA SER A 226 9.86 -15.85 1.19
C SER A 226 8.67 -15.52 0.32
N THR A 227 8.48 -14.24 0.02
CA THR A 227 7.36 -13.77 -0.80
C THR A 227 7.83 -13.54 -2.22
N THR A 228 7.13 -14.10 -3.19
CA THR A 228 7.34 -13.82 -4.61
C THR A 228 6.15 -13.06 -5.16
N GLN A 229 6.41 -11.88 -5.72
CA GLN A 229 5.41 -11.08 -6.41
C GLN A 229 5.80 -10.97 -7.89
N SER A 230 4.83 -11.09 -8.79
CA SER A 230 5.06 -10.88 -10.21
C SER A 230 3.88 -10.15 -10.86
N ILE A 231 4.20 -9.28 -11.81
CA ILE A 231 3.21 -8.55 -12.62
C ILE A 231 3.58 -8.73 -14.08
N PHE A 232 2.62 -9.18 -14.86
CA PHE A 232 2.65 -9.12 -16.31
C PHE A 232 1.56 -8.15 -16.77
N ALA A 233 1.88 -7.23 -17.68
CA ALA A 233 0.91 -6.33 -18.29
C ALA A 233 1.20 -6.17 -19.77
N THR A 234 0.15 -6.19 -20.59
CA THR A 234 0.21 -5.87 -22.02
C THR A 234 -0.90 -4.92 -22.37
N ASN A 235 -0.60 -3.96 -23.26
CA ASN A 235 -1.54 -2.96 -23.75
C ASN A 235 -1.33 -2.77 -25.26
N LEU A 236 -2.38 -2.98 -26.03
CA LEU A 236 -2.43 -2.66 -27.45
C LEU A 236 -3.35 -1.46 -27.63
N LYS A 237 -2.81 -0.39 -28.23
CA LYS A 237 -3.52 0.87 -28.46
C LYS A 237 -3.47 1.22 -29.95
N GLY A 238 -4.60 1.70 -30.49
CA GLY A 238 -4.71 2.26 -31.83
C GLY A 238 -5.24 3.69 -31.78
N THR A 239 -4.64 4.57 -32.58
CA THR A 239 -5.12 5.94 -32.80
C THR A 239 -5.28 6.14 -34.31
N HIS A 240 -6.47 6.54 -34.75
CA HIS A 240 -6.84 6.64 -36.15
C HIS A 240 -7.46 8.00 -36.45
N HIS A 241 -6.76 8.85 -37.21
CA HIS A 241 -7.29 10.08 -37.74
C HIS A 241 -8.04 9.78 -39.06
N LEU A 242 -9.36 9.53 -38.93
CA LEU A 242 -10.21 9.16 -40.05
C LEU A 242 -10.46 10.35 -41.01
N THR A 243 -10.53 11.55 -40.42
CA THR A 243 -10.53 12.81 -41.12
C THR A 243 -9.61 13.81 -40.44
N LYS A 244 -9.50 15.03 -40.93
CA LYS A 244 -8.73 16.10 -40.27
C LYS A 244 -9.26 16.41 -38.87
N ASP A 245 -10.56 16.27 -38.69
CA ASP A 245 -11.26 16.71 -37.48
C ASP A 245 -11.79 15.52 -36.64
N PHE A 246 -11.75 14.27 -37.14
CA PHE A 246 -12.29 13.13 -36.50
C PHE A 246 -11.24 12.06 -36.19
N THR A 247 -11.09 11.75 -34.90
CA THR A 247 -10.11 10.76 -34.39
C THR A 247 -10.84 9.69 -33.61
N VAL A 248 -10.42 8.44 -33.78
CA VAL A 248 -10.83 7.27 -33.01
C VAL A 248 -9.63 6.70 -32.28
N ASP A 249 -9.71 6.60 -30.97
CA ASP A 249 -8.75 5.92 -30.13
C ASP A 249 -9.38 4.65 -29.52
N TRP A 250 -8.64 3.56 -29.51
CA TRP A 250 -9.03 2.37 -28.76
C TRP A 250 -7.83 1.76 -28.05
N SER A 251 -8.08 1.05 -26.97
CA SER A 251 -7.06 0.23 -26.32
C SER A 251 -7.63 -1.02 -25.70
N GLY A 252 -6.84 -2.10 -25.73
CA GLY A 252 -7.10 -3.35 -25.06
C GLY A 252 -5.96 -3.62 -24.07
N VAL A 253 -6.30 -3.85 -22.80
CA VAL A 253 -5.35 -4.07 -21.72
C VAL A 253 -5.60 -5.45 -21.11
N PHE A 254 -4.53 -6.18 -20.88
CA PHE A 254 -4.52 -7.37 -20.06
C PHE A 254 -3.42 -7.25 -19.02
N SER A 255 -3.74 -7.55 -17.76
CA SER A 255 -2.72 -7.65 -16.73
C SER A 255 -2.99 -8.83 -15.78
N GLN A 256 -1.92 -9.40 -15.25
CA GLN A 256 -1.97 -10.43 -14.24
C GLN A 256 -0.93 -10.13 -13.17
N ALA A 257 -1.40 -10.04 -11.91
CA ALA A 257 -0.54 -9.95 -10.73
C ALA A 257 -0.66 -11.25 -9.92
N LYS A 258 0.48 -11.75 -9.44
CA LYS A 258 0.52 -12.90 -8.54
C LYS A 258 1.38 -12.58 -7.34
N GLU A 259 0.93 -13.02 -6.18
CA GLU A 259 1.72 -13.05 -4.95
C GLU A 259 1.68 -14.47 -4.38
N GLU A 260 2.85 -15.01 -4.09
CA GLU A 260 3.03 -16.30 -3.48
C GLU A 260 3.89 -16.12 -2.23
N ASP A 261 3.35 -16.54 -1.10
CA ASP A 261 4.02 -16.54 0.19
C ASP A 261 3.94 -17.97 0.76
N PRO A 262 4.77 -18.89 0.23
CA PRO A 262 4.75 -20.26 0.63
C PRO A 262 5.44 -20.44 1.98
N ASP A 263 4.79 -21.17 2.88
CA ASP A 263 5.41 -21.72 4.09
C ASP A 263 6.08 -20.65 4.99
N ARG A 264 5.40 -19.50 5.17
CA ARG A 264 5.81 -18.51 6.16
C ARG A 264 5.79 -19.14 7.54
N THR A 265 6.88 -19.03 8.25
CA THR A 265 7.04 -19.72 9.53
C THR A 265 7.20 -18.73 10.67
N TYR A 266 6.49 -18.99 11.74
CA TYR A 266 6.61 -18.32 13.04
C TYR A 266 6.96 -19.37 14.09
N VAL A 267 7.92 -19.08 14.93
CA VAL A 267 8.25 -19.95 16.08
C VAL A 267 8.49 -19.09 17.28
N THR A 268 7.82 -19.39 18.38
CA THR A 268 7.88 -18.64 19.64
C THR A 268 8.34 -19.51 20.77
N LEU A 269 9.35 -19.02 21.49
CA LEU A 269 9.82 -19.52 22.77
C LEU A 269 9.37 -18.60 23.89
N THR A 270 9.09 -19.15 25.04
CA THR A 270 8.76 -18.40 26.25
C THR A 270 9.81 -18.64 27.33
N ASN A 271 10.24 -17.58 27.98
CA ASN A 271 11.12 -17.63 29.13
C ASN A 271 10.48 -16.87 30.30
N THR A 272 10.77 -17.33 31.52
CA THR A 272 10.40 -16.62 32.77
C THR A 272 11.60 -15.83 33.23
N ILE A 273 11.45 -14.52 33.37
CA ILE A 273 12.48 -13.62 33.89
C ILE A 273 12.16 -13.26 35.32
N SER A 274 13.12 -13.51 36.20
CA SER A 274 12.99 -13.15 37.64
C SER A 274 13.21 -11.64 37.79
N ARG A 275 12.36 -10.99 38.58
CA ARG A 275 12.58 -9.64 39.08
C ARG A 275 13.57 -9.68 40.23
N THR A 276 14.73 -9.11 40.06
CA THR A 276 15.63 -8.79 41.15
C THR A 276 15.38 -7.35 41.62
N ALA A 277 15.71 -7.06 42.88
CA ALA A 277 15.58 -5.69 43.41
C ALA A 277 16.41 -4.66 42.62
N GLU A 278 17.45 -5.12 41.92
CA GLU A 278 18.30 -4.31 41.05
C GLU A 278 17.66 -3.99 39.70
N ASN A 279 16.73 -4.84 39.25
CA ASN A 279 16.00 -4.64 37.96
C ASN A 279 14.76 -3.73 38.13
N GLY A 280 14.66 -3.02 39.23
CA GLY A 280 13.83 -1.86 39.52
C GLY A 280 12.45 -1.85 38.95
N GLY A 281 11.58 -2.62 39.41
CA GLY A 281 10.14 -2.41 39.58
C GLY A 281 9.29 -1.86 38.46
N ASP A 282 9.82 -1.17 37.48
CA ASP A 282 9.03 -0.46 36.49
C ASP A 282 9.07 -1.15 35.12
N ALA A 283 7.94 -1.72 34.69
CA ALA A 283 7.78 -2.41 33.41
C ALA A 283 8.03 -1.53 32.18
N VAL A 284 8.29 -0.25 32.38
CA VAL A 284 8.51 0.76 31.33
C VAL A 284 9.99 1.13 31.17
N SER A 285 10.87 0.71 32.11
CA SER A 285 12.29 1.03 32.02
C SER A 285 13.07 0.05 31.13
N GLY A 286 14.11 0.53 30.46
CA GLY A 286 14.98 -0.26 29.57
C GLY A 286 15.62 -1.50 30.23
N SER A 287 15.61 -1.58 31.55
CA SER A 287 16.14 -2.69 32.35
C SER A 287 15.37 -4.02 32.20
N ILE A 288 14.13 -4.00 31.68
CA ILE A 288 13.36 -5.22 31.40
C ILE A 288 14.08 -6.12 30.38
N TRP A 289 14.80 -5.52 29.44
CA TRP A 289 15.51 -6.23 28.39
C TRP A 289 16.83 -6.83 28.85
N GLU A 290 17.37 -6.33 29.95
CA GLU A 290 18.67 -6.69 30.51
C GLU A 290 18.56 -7.73 31.64
N GLY A 291 17.33 -8.12 32.02
CA GLY A 291 17.09 -9.10 33.08
C GLY A 291 17.73 -10.47 32.78
N GLU A 292 18.23 -11.11 33.81
CA GLU A 292 18.84 -12.44 33.70
C GLU A 292 17.82 -13.49 33.23
N LYS A 293 17.99 -13.98 32.01
CA LYS A 293 17.15 -15.08 31.46
C LYS A 293 17.44 -16.38 32.21
N ASN A 294 16.41 -16.98 32.75
CA ASN A 294 16.54 -18.31 33.32
C ASN A 294 16.51 -19.35 32.19
N ILE A 295 17.67 -19.68 31.67
CA ILE A 295 17.86 -20.56 30.51
C ILE A 295 17.26 -21.92 30.72
N THR A 296 17.28 -22.42 31.95
CA THR A 296 16.74 -23.74 32.30
C THR A 296 15.21 -23.80 32.28
N LYS A 297 14.54 -22.64 32.16
CA LYS A 297 13.08 -22.50 32.08
C LYS A 297 12.56 -22.09 30.72
N THR A 298 13.43 -21.93 29.70
CA THR A 298 12.96 -21.61 28.38
C THR A 298 12.15 -22.78 27.80
N LEU A 299 10.94 -22.46 27.35
CA LEU A 299 9.96 -23.40 26.84
C LEU A 299 9.56 -23.10 25.42
N PRO A 300 9.35 -24.13 24.59
CA PRO A 300 8.66 -23.94 23.30
C PRO A 300 7.20 -23.56 23.57
N LYS A 301 6.72 -22.46 22.97
CA LYS A 301 5.35 -22.00 23.10
C LYS A 301 4.48 -22.46 21.94
N SER A 302 4.86 -22.10 20.73
CA SER A 302 4.11 -22.42 19.51
C SER A 302 4.96 -22.27 18.25
N ALA A 303 4.56 -22.98 17.21
CA ALA A 303 5.03 -22.71 15.85
C ALA A 303 3.83 -22.61 14.92
N GLU A 304 3.94 -21.80 13.88
CA GLU A 304 2.90 -21.64 12.87
C GLU A 304 3.52 -21.69 11.47
N ARG A 305 2.80 -22.33 10.55
CA ARG A 305 3.15 -22.41 9.12
C ARG A 305 1.99 -21.87 8.32
N ARG A 306 2.23 -20.80 7.54
CA ARG A 306 1.22 -20.11 6.72
C ARG A 306 1.56 -20.22 5.24
N PHE A 307 0.53 -20.36 4.44
CA PHE A 307 0.62 -20.37 2.98
C PHE A 307 -0.41 -19.38 2.44
N GLN A 308 0.03 -18.50 1.55
CA GLN A 308 -0.86 -17.55 0.89
C GLN A 308 -0.52 -17.49 -0.60
N HIS A 309 -1.57 -17.59 -1.42
CA HIS A 309 -1.50 -17.44 -2.87
C HIS A 309 -2.59 -16.46 -3.30
N ASN A 310 -2.19 -15.38 -3.90
CA ASN A 310 -3.09 -14.34 -4.41
C ASN A 310 -2.83 -14.15 -5.90
N LYS A 311 -3.89 -14.16 -6.69
CA LYS A 311 -3.84 -13.93 -8.14
C LYS A 311 -4.92 -12.98 -8.56
N ASP A 312 -4.53 -11.86 -9.15
CA ASP A 312 -5.41 -10.91 -9.81
C ASP A 312 -5.24 -11.02 -11.32
N THR A 313 -6.34 -10.98 -12.04
CA THR A 313 -6.36 -10.91 -13.51
C THR A 313 -7.31 -9.80 -13.91
N ASP A 314 -6.86 -8.91 -14.79
CA ASP A 314 -7.61 -7.73 -15.23
C ASP A 314 -7.63 -7.66 -16.76
N TRP A 315 -8.81 -7.45 -17.32
CA TRP A 315 -9.06 -7.21 -18.74
C TRP A 315 -9.80 -5.89 -18.87
N ALA A 316 -9.31 -4.98 -19.71
CA ALA A 316 -9.99 -3.73 -19.96
C ALA A 316 -9.98 -3.39 -21.46
N GLY A 317 -11.07 -2.83 -21.94
CA GLY A 317 -11.21 -2.29 -23.28
C GLY A 317 -11.77 -0.87 -23.23
N TYR A 318 -11.19 0.00 -24.03
CA TYR A 318 -11.57 1.42 -24.12
C TYR A 318 -11.76 1.81 -25.58
N ILE A 319 -12.74 2.65 -25.84
CA ILE A 319 -12.95 3.31 -27.14
C ILE A 319 -13.30 4.77 -26.92
N ASN A 320 -12.64 5.67 -27.62
CA ASN A 320 -12.86 7.10 -27.55
C ASN A 320 -12.99 7.67 -28.95
N LEU A 321 -13.94 8.56 -29.12
CA LEU A 321 -14.21 9.34 -30.32
C LEU A 321 -13.93 10.79 -30.01
N SER A 322 -13.18 11.47 -30.86
CA SER A 322 -12.86 12.89 -30.72
C SER A 322 -13.20 13.61 -32.01
N TYR A 323 -13.87 14.74 -31.90
CA TYR A 323 -14.24 15.58 -33.03
C TYR A 323 -13.88 17.06 -32.78
N ASP A 324 -13.04 17.61 -33.62
CA ASP A 324 -12.59 18.99 -33.54
C ASP A 324 -13.50 19.90 -34.38
N THR A 325 -14.00 20.97 -33.77
CA THR A 325 -14.78 22.00 -34.45
C THR A 325 -14.26 23.38 -34.09
N ARG A 326 -14.53 24.36 -34.95
CA ARG A 326 -14.10 25.73 -34.70
C ARG A 326 -15.29 26.68 -34.90
N PHE A 327 -15.57 27.48 -33.85
CA PHE A 327 -16.65 28.46 -33.87
C PHE A 327 -16.08 29.86 -34.10
N ALA A 328 -16.64 30.56 -35.11
CA ALA A 328 -16.27 31.93 -35.44
C ALA A 328 -14.76 32.19 -35.57
N ASN A 329 -13.97 31.18 -35.89
CA ASN A 329 -12.50 31.19 -35.94
C ASN A 329 -11.80 31.66 -34.65
N VAL A 330 -12.53 31.74 -33.51
CA VAL A 330 -12.02 32.26 -32.22
C VAL A 330 -12.00 31.18 -31.16
N VAL A 331 -12.97 30.26 -31.16
CA VAL A 331 -13.11 29.22 -30.17
C VAL A 331 -12.93 27.84 -30.85
N GLU A 332 -11.93 27.12 -30.43
CA GLU A 332 -11.75 25.70 -30.77
C GLU A 332 -12.55 24.84 -29.80
N ALA A 333 -13.34 23.91 -30.31
CA ALA A 333 -14.12 22.98 -29.51
C ALA A 333 -13.74 21.55 -29.85
N LEU A 334 -13.23 20.82 -28.86
CA LEU A 334 -12.96 19.39 -28.90
C LEU A 334 -14.10 18.65 -28.21
N TRP A 335 -14.88 17.93 -28.97
CA TRP A 335 -15.93 17.03 -28.47
C TRP A 335 -15.36 15.64 -28.28
N LYS A 336 -15.59 15.04 -27.12
CA LYS A 336 -15.18 13.67 -26.86
C LYS A 336 -16.34 12.84 -26.34
N ALA A 337 -16.42 11.61 -26.79
CA ALA A 337 -17.30 10.60 -26.22
C ALA A 337 -16.58 9.25 -26.20
N GLY A 338 -16.86 8.43 -25.22
CA GLY A 338 -16.20 7.15 -25.14
C GLY A 338 -16.89 6.17 -24.19
N ALA A 339 -16.46 4.92 -24.29
CA ALA A 339 -16.93 3.84 -23.44
C ALA A 339 -15.76 2.96 -23.01
N GLN A 340 -15.95 2.33 -21.85
CA GLN A 340 -15.02 1.34 -21.35
C GLN A 340 -15.77 0.14 -20.77
N TYR A 341 -15.10 -1.00 -20.79
CA TYR A 341 -15.48 -2.17 -20.02
C TYR A 341 -14.24 -2.77 -19.38
N ARG A 342 -14.34 -3.07 -18.08
CA ARG A 342 -13.27 -3.70 -17.30
C ARG A 342 -13.83 -4.90 -16.55
N ARG A 343 -13.07 -5.99 -16.56
CA ARG A 343 -13.34 -7.19 -15.78
C ARG A 343 -12.09 -7.54 -14.97
N LYS A 344 -12.23 -7.55 -13.66
CA LYS A 344 -11.17 -7.94 -12.72
C LYS A 344 -11.61 -9.20 -11.99
N GLU A 345 -10.69 -10.14 -11.85
CA GLU A 345 -10.90 -11.37 -11.09
C GLU A 345 -9.77 -11.51 -10.06
N ARG A 346 -10.13 -11.90 -8.85
CA ARG A 346 -9.19 -12.26 -7.78
C ARG A 346 -9.45 -13.66 -7.28
N SER A 347 -8.38 -14.44 -7.11
CA SER A 347 -8.40 -15.71 -6.41
C SER A 347 -7.44 -15.61 -5.24
N ASN A 348 -7.93 -15.77 -4.01
CA ASN A 348 -7.13 -15.75 -2.80
C ASN A 348 -7.22 -17.10 -2.09
N ARG A 349 -6.08 -17.65 -1.70
CA ARG A 349 -5.95 -18.92 -0.96
C ARG A 349 -5.05 -18.68 0.23
N TYR A 350 -5.51 -19.11 1.40
CA TYR A 350 -4.81 -18.94 2.66
C TYR A 350 -4.98 -20.17 3.54
N TYR A 351 -3.87 -20.72 4.04
CA TYR A 351 -3.86 -21.89 4.91
C TYR A 351 -2.89 -21.65 6.05
N SER A 352 -3.30 -21.99 7.26
CA SER A 352 -2.49 -21.87 8.47
C SER A 352 -2.55 -23.16 9.28
N TYR A 353 -1.40 -23.56 9.79
CA TYR A 353 -1.21 -24.73 10.64
C TYR A 353 -0.45 -24.31 11.89
N ILE A 354 -1.07 -24.54 13.06
CA ILE A 354 -0.49 -24.23 14.37
C ILE A 354 0.02 -25.52 14.99
N PHE A 355 1.23 -25.45 15.49
CA PHE A 355 1.92 -26.53 16.19
C PHE A 355 2.18 -26.12 17.63
N ASN A 356 1.93 -27.04 18.53
CA ASN A 356 2.33 -26.95 19.94
C ASN A 356 3.40 -28.01 20.23
N PRO A 357 4.26 -27.81 21.24
CA PRO A 357 5.16 -28.88 21.67
C PRO A 357 4.34 -30.10 22.10
N ALA A 358 4.82 -31.30 21.75
CA ALA A 358 4.18 -32.56 22.12
C ALA A 358 4.15 -32.73 23.63
N ASP A 359 5.20 -32.28 24.31
CA ASP A 359 5.32 -32.21 25.77
C ASP A 359 5.71 -30.80 26.18
N ILE A 360 4.87 -30.16 27.01
CA ILE A 360 5.10 -28.81 27.53
C ILE A 360 6.28 -28.75 28.52
N SER A 361 6.76 -29.89 28.98
CA SER A 361 7.92 -30.00 29.87
C SER A 361 9.24 -30.01 29.14
N GLN A 362 9.23 -30.06 27.78
CA GLN A 362 10.45 -29.96 26.99
C GLN A 362 11.20 -28.68 27.33
N ARG A 363 12.50 -28.81 27.53
CA ARG A 363 13.40 -27.71 27.84
C ARG A 363 14.41 -27.55 26.69
N LEU A 364 14.79 -26.32 26.46
CA LEU A 364 15.88 -26.03 25.54
C LEU A 364 17.18 -25.92 26.35
N ASP A 365 18.20 -26.62 25.88
CA ASP A 365 19.55 -26.49 26.45
C ASP A 365 20.23 -25.31 25.76
N GLY A 366 20.37 -24.18 26.45
CA GLY A 366 21.05 -22.99 25.94
C GLY A 366 20.14 -21.79 25.67
N THR A 367 20.76 -20.69 25.27
CA THR A 367 20.12 -19.37 25.12
C THR A 367 19.55 -19.12 23.74
N GLY A 368 19.68 -20.04 22.80
CA GLY A 368 19.46 -19.78 21.39
C GLY A 368 18.12 -20.29 20.88
N ILE A 369 17.52 -19.51 20.02
CA ILE A 369 16.46 -19.90 19.08
C ILE A 369 16.94 -21.03 18.17
N ASP A 370 18.23 -21.32 18.14
CA ASP A 370 18.88 -22.35 17.33
C ASP A 370 18.43 -23.78 17.64
N GLN A 371 17.75 -23.99 18.77
CA GLN A 371 17.41 -25.34 19.25
C GLN A 371 15.99 -25.78 18.86
N PHE A 372 15.28 -25.07 18.06
CA PHE A 372 13.97 -25.48 17.56
C PHE A 372 13.93 -26.84 16.89
N ALA A 373 15.02 -27.24 16.27
CA ALA A 373 15.13 -28.53 15.57
C ALA A 373 14.96 -29.75 16.51
N ASN A 374 15.13 -29.56 17.84
CA ASN A 374 15.12 -30.62 18.82
C ASN A 374 13.78 -30.74 19.57
N ILE A 375 12.74 -30.04 19.12
CA ILE A 375 11.44 -30.05 19.75
C ILE A 375 10.48 -30.94 18.97
N ASP A 376 9.80 -31.84 19.65
CA ASP A 376 8.71 -32.61 19.07
C ASP A 376 7.44 -31.76 19.00
N TRP A 377 6.95 -31.52 17.81
CA TRP A 377 5.78 -30.70 17.54
C TRP A 377 4.58 -31.53 17.14
N VAL A 378 3.40 -31.18 17.66
CA VAL A 378 2.11 -31.75 17.26
C VAL A 378 1.26 -30.68 16.61
N CYS A 379 0.70 -30.98 15.46
CA CYS A 379 -0.20 -30.07 14.76
C CYS A 379 -1.54 -29.95 15.50
N LYS A 380 -1.80 -28.78 16.08
CA LYS A 380 -3.05 -28.46 16.79
C LYS A 380 -4.21 -28.27 15.83
N THR A 381 -3.93 -27.82 14.60
CA THR A 381 -4.92 -27.50 13.59
C THR A 381 -4.70 -28.31 12.33
N PRO A 382 -4.80 -29.65 12.40
CA PRO A 382 -4.37 -30.54 11.32
C PRO A 382 -5.14 -30.34 10.01
N TYR A 383 -6.34 -29.74 10.06
CA TYR A 383 -7.20 -29.50 8.88
C TYR A 383 -7.10 -28.08 8.31
N SER A 384 -6.08 -27.31 8.68
CA SER A 384 -5.95 -25.88 8.36
C SER A 384 -7.01 -25.00 9.02
N GLN A 385 -6.59 -23.94 9.70
CA GLN A 385 -7.53 -23.05 10.38
C GLN A 385 -8.04 -21.96 9.45
N ALA A 386 -7.48 -21.34 8.65
CA ALA A 386 -7.89 -20.05 8.12
C ALA A 386 -8.47 -20.12 6.70
N SER A 387 -9.28 -21.08 6.48
CA SER A 387 -10.08 -21.25 5.29
C SER A 387 -10.96 -20.05 4.92
N GLN A 388 -11.19 -19.13 5.84
CA GLN A 388 -12.03 -17.94 5.65
C GLN A 388 -11.48 -16.91 4.66
N LEU A 389 -10.19 -16.90 4.40
CA LEU A 389 -9.59 -16.12 3.33
C LEU A 389 -9.50 -16.86 2.00
N ASN A 390 -10.18 -18.01 1.87
CA ASN A 390 -10.26 -18.74 0.63
C ASN A 390 -11.50 -18.30 -0.15
N TYR A 391 -11.29 -17.40 -1.11
CA TYR A 391 -12.37 -16.83 -1.91
C TYR A 391 -11.94 -16.55 -3.35
N ASP A 392 -12.93 -16.47 -4.22
CA ASP A 392 -12.84 -15.94 -5.57
C ASP A 392 -13.74 -14.70 -5.67
N SER A 393 -13.25 -13.65 -6.31
CA SER A 393 -14.03 -12.42 -6.52
C SER A 393 -13.95 -11.97 -7.97
N LYS A 394 -15.02 -11.32 -8.42
CA LYS A 394 -15.13 -10.73 -9.77
C LYS A 394 -15.69 -9.32 -9.65
N GLU A 395 -15.14 -8.42 -10.46
CA GLU A 395 -15.65 -7.07 -10.62
C GLU A 395 -15.84 -6.77 -12.10
N HIS A 396 -16.99 -6.23 -12.42
CA HIS A 396 -17.32 -5.74 -13.75
C HIS A 396 -17.63 -4.25 -13.66
N ILE A 397 -16.94 -3.45 -14.46
CA ILE A 397 -17.17 -2.01 -14.55
C ILE A 397 -17.44 -1.67 -16.01
N GLY A 398 -18.66 -1.17 -16.29
CA GLY A 398 -19.03 -0.58 -17.57
C GLY A 398 -19.16 0.91 -17.41
N GLY A 399 -18.53 1.71 -18.27
CA GLY A 399 -18.60 3.17 -18.20
C GLY A 399 -18.77 3.79 -19.57
N ALA A 400 -19.48 4.92 -19.62
CA ALA A 400 -19.57 5.76 -20.80
C ALA A 400 -19.49 7.24 -20.39
N TYR A 401 -18.94 8.06 -21.26
CA TYR A 401 -18.81 9.49 -21.02
C TYR A 401 -19.01 10.32 -22.30
N ALA A 402 -19.36 11.59 -22.07
CA ALA A 402 -19.31 12.63 -23.08
C ALA A 402 -18.74 13.92 -22.45
N MET A 403 -17.94 14.65 -23.20
CA MET A 403 -17.36 15.91 -22.74
C MET A 403 -17.06 16.86 -23.90
N VAL A 404 -16.94 18.13 -23.57
CA VAL A 404 -16.48 19.17 -24.49
C VAL A 404 -15.37 20.00 -23.84
N THR A 405 -14.35 20.31 -24.61
CA THR A 405 -13.31 21.25 -24.25
C THR A 405 -13.36 22.43 -25.21
N LEU A 406 -13.66 23.60 -24.69
CA LEU A 406 -13.65 24.87 -25.46
C LEU A 406 -12.37 25.63 -25.16
N LYS A 407 -11.61 25.96 -26.17
CA LYS A 407 -10.34 26.71 -26.05
C LYS A 407 -10.41 28.03 -26.81
N SER A 408 -9.92 29.09 -26.15
CA SER A 408 -9.73 30.41 -26.72
C SER A 408 -8.38 30.99 -26.28
N GLU A 409 -8.00 32.14 -26.79
CA GLU A 409 -6.77 32.83 -26.38
C GLU A 409 -6.75 33.19 -24.88
N VAL A 410 -7.92 33.43 -24.28
CA VAL A 410 -8.07 33.90 -22.89
C VAL A 410 -8.30 32.76 -21.90
N GLY A 411 -8.54 31.53 -22.37
CA GLY A 411 -8.76 30.41 -21.46
C GLY A 411 -9.37 29.17 -22.10
N GLU A 412 -9.68 28.22 -21.23
CA GLU A 412 -10.21 26.91 -21.58
C GLU A 412 -11.36 26.56 -20.63
N LEU A 413 -12.46 26.04 -21.18
CA LEU A 413 -13.55 25.42 -20.43
C LEU A 413 -13.61 23.94 -20.79
N ASN A 414 -13.59 23.08 -19.81
CA ASN A 414 -13.86 21.66 -19.97
C ASN A 414 -15.11 21.31 -19.16
N ALA A 415 -16.07 20.61 -19.77
CA ALA A 415 -17.26 20.13 -19.10
C ALA A 415 -17.62 18.73 -19.61
N GLY A 416 -17.96 17.82 -18.71
CA GLY A 416 -18.29 16.46 -19.08
C GLY A 416 -19.11 15.73 -18.03
N PHE A 417 -19.64 14.61 -18.47
CA PHE A 417 -20.43 13.73 -17.65
C PHE A 417 -20.07 12.28 -17.93
N ARG A 418 -19.90 11.50 -16.89
CA ARG A 418 -19.60 10.08 -16.96
C ARG A 418 -20.61 9.29 -16.14
N ALA A 419 -21.05 8.16 -16.64
CA ALA A 419 -21.84 7.17 -15.91
C ALA A 419 -21.06 5.86 -15.84
N GLU A 420 -20.98 5.27 -14.66
CA GLU A 420 -20.35 3.98 -14.42
C GLU A 420 -21.32 3.02 -13.72
N HIS A 421 -21.38 1.80 -14.21
CA HIS A 421 -22.04 0.67 -13.54
C HIS A 421 -20.99 -0.27 -12.99
N THR A 422 -21.06 -0.57 -11.71
CA THR A 422 -20.17 -1.50 -11.02
C THR A 422 -20.97 -2.69 -10.52
N ASN A 423 -20.45 -3.89 -10.77
CA ASN A 423 -20.93 -5.12 -10.18
C ASN A 423 -19.73 -5.87 -9.56
N GLN A 424 -19.78 -6.10 -8.25
CA GLN A 424 -18.77 -6.83 -7.47
C GLN A 424 -19.41 -8.08 -6.87
N ILE A 425 -18.81 -9.24 -7.12
CA ILE A 425 -19.27 -10.54 -6.65
C ILE A 425 -18.12 -11.24 -5.95
N TYR A 426 -18.38 -11.85 -4.80
CA TYR A 426 -17.44 -12.77 -4.17
C TYR A 426 -18.09 -14.13 -3.89
N THR A 427 -17.28 -15.17 -3.90
CA THR A 427 -17.66 -16.54 -3.55
C THR A 427 -16.65 -17.09 -2.56
N MET A 428 -17.10 -17.40 -1.34
CA MET A 428 -16.30 -18.06 -0.31
C MET A 428 -16.19 -19.55 -0.62
N LEU A 429 -14.97 -20.09 -0.63
CA LEU A 429 -14.77 -21.55 -0.80
C LEU A 429 -15.10 -22.31 0.50
N GLN A 430 -14.93 -21.65 1.64
CA GLN A 430 -15.38 -22.13 2.93
C GLN A 430 -16.05 -20.97 3.67
N HIS A 431 -17.16 -21.21 4.33
CA HIS A 431 -17.94 -20.18 5.01
C HIS A 431 -18.33 -20.61 6.43
N PHE A 432 -18.49 -19.63 7.31
CA PHE A 432 -19.07 -19.86 8.64
C PHE A 432 -20.58 -20.01 8.59
N ARG A 433 -21.14 -20.69 9.58
CA ARG A 433 -22.58 -21.03 9.70
C ARG A 433 -23.53 -19.84 9.50
N ASN A 434 -23.10 -18.61 9.75
CA ASN A 434 -23.95 -17.41 9.72
C ASN A 434 -23.53 -16.41 8.64
N MET A 435 -22.60 -16.73 7.75
CA MET A 435 -22.14 -15.85 6.68
C MET A 435 -22.51 -16.45 5.32
N GLY A 436 -23.03 -15.63 4.41
CA GLY A 436 -23.37 -16.06 3.07
C GLY A 436 -22.14 -16.53 2.30
N GLN A 437 -22.28 -17.61 1.55
CA GLN A 437 -21.21 -18.11 0.70
C GLN A 437 -20.92 -17.17 -0.48
N VAL A 438 -21.93 -16.49 -0.96
CA VAL A 438 -21.86 -15.56 -2.09
C VAL A 438 -22.40 -14.21 -1.66
N GLY A 439 -21.72 -13.15 -2.02
CA GLY A 439 -22.20 -11.78 -1.88
C GLY A 439 -22.03 -11.01 -3.18
N GLU A 440 -22.94 -10.08 -3.42
CA GLU A 440 -22.98 -9.26 -4.62
C GLU A 440 -23.38 -7.83 -4.27
N GLN A 441 -22.70 -6.87 -4.92
CA GLN A 441 -23.04 -5.46 -4.89
C GLN A 441 -23.13 -4.94 -6.33
N SER A 442 -24.25 -4.26 -6.67
CA SER A 442 -24.45 -3.69 -7.99
C SER A 442 -25.01 -2.27 -7.87
N TYR A 443 -24.38 -1.30 -8.55
CA TYR A 443 -24.77 0.11 -8.44
C TYR A 443 -24.31 0.95 -9.62
N TRP A 444 -24.98 2.11 -9.79
CA TRP A 444 -24.64 3.15 -10.75
C TRP A 444 -24.04 4.36 -10.04
N ASP A 445 -23.04 4.97 -10.67
CA ASP A 445 -22.47 6.25 -10.27
C ASP A 445 -22.50 7.24 -11.43
N TYR A 446 -22.89 8.48 -11.09
CA TYR A 446 -22.99 9.60 -12.01
C TYR A 446 -21.95 10.64 -11.62
N LEU A 447 -21.02 10.92 -12.51
CA LEU A 447 -19.78 11.62 -12.25
C LEU A 447 -19.65 12.86 -13.15
N PRO A 448 -20.31 13.98 -12.80
CA PRO A 448 -20.12 15.25 -13.50
C PRO A 448 -18.71 15.80 -13.24
N SER A 449 -18.15 16.48 -14.23
CA SER A 449 -16.91 17.26 -14.09
C SER A 449 -16.97 18.54 -14.89
N ALA A 450 -16.43 19.62 -14.35
CA ALA A 450 -16.29 20.90 -15.01
C ALA A 450 -15.01 21.60 -14.55
N SER A 451 -14.27 22.19 -15.46
CA SER A 451 -13.11 23.01 -15.12
C SER A 451 -12.99 24.23 -16.05
N ILE A 452 -12.59 25.34 -15.47
CA ILE A 452 -12.34 26.60 -16.17
C ILE A 452 -10.89 26.96 -15.91
N LYS A 453 -10.15 27.24 -16.98
CA LYS A 453 -8.83 27.82 -16.93
C LYS A 453 -8.90 29.20 -17.55
N TRP A 454 -8.61 30.22 -16.78
CA TRP A 454 -8.48 31.59 -17.27
C TRP A 454 -7.00 31.95 -17.35
N THR A 455 -6.58 32.55 -18.46
CA THR A 455 -5.19 32.94 -18.74
C THR A 455 -5.09 34.45 -18.84
N PRO A 456 -5.05 35.19 -17.70
CA PRO A 456 -5.03 36.68 -17.73
C PRO A 456 -3.76 37.22 -18.37
N THR A 457 -2.67 36.49 -18.32
CA THR A 457 -1.43 36.81 -19.02
C THR A 457 -0.78 35.54 -19.53
N ARG A 458 0.17 35.64 -20.47
CA ARG A 458 0.94 34.49 -20.98
C ARG A 458 1.75 33.74 -19.91
N LYS A 459 1.90 34.32 -18.71
CA LYS A 459 2.66 33.75 -17.59
C LYS A 459 1.79 33.35 -16.42
N MET A 460 0.49 33.55 -16.48
CA MET A 460 -0.41 33.29 -15.35
C MET A 460 -1.64 32.54 -15.80
N ASN A 461 -2.07 31.57 -14.97
CA ASN A 461 -3.34 30.90 -15.09
C ASN A 461 -4.09 30.91 -13.74
N VAL A 462 -5.41 30.96 -13.84
CA VAL A 462 -6.31 30.68 -12.72
C VAL A 462 -7.20 29.53 -13.15
N ARG A 463 -7.25 28.47 -12.34
CA ARG A 463 -8.08 27.29 -12.60
C ARG A 463 -9.10 27.11 -11.49
N LEU A 464 -10.33 26.86 -11.89
CA LEU A 464 -11.40 26.40 -10.98
C LEU A 464 -11.89 25.07 -11.53
N SER A 465 -11.97 24.04 -10.68
CA SER A 465 -12.52 22.75 -11.06
C SER A 465 -13.49 22.21 -10.04
N TYR A 466 -14.52 21.55 -10.54
CA TYR A 466 -15.43 20.70 -9.79
C TYR A 466 -15.48 19.33 -10.44
N TYR A 467 -15.40 18.28 -9.64
CA TYR A 467 -15.63 16.93 -10.14
C TYR A 467 -16.12 16.02 -9.02
N ARG A 468 -16.92 15.03 -9.40
CA ARG A 468 -17.31 13.94 -8.51
C ARG A 468 -16.43 12.72 -8.82
N SER A 469 -15.91 12.11 -7.75
CA SER A 469 -15.19 10.82 -7.77
C SER A 469 -15.81 9.85 -6.79
N ILE A 470 -15.37 8.60 -6.85
CA ILE A 470 -15.77 7.54 -5.94
C ILE A 470 -14.54 6.84 -5.38
N ASN A 471 -14.73 6.09 -4.28
CA ASN A 471 -13.78 5.10 -3.79
C ASN A 471 -14.55 3.79 -3.58
N ARG A 472 -14.27 2.79 -4.42
CA ARG A 472 -14.88 1.47 -4.34
C ARG A 472 -14.25 0.65 -3.24
N PRO A 473 -15.04 -0.14 -2.48
CA PRO A 473 -14.46 -1.11 -1.57
C PRO A 473 -13.60 -2.12 -2.33
N GLY A 474 -12.44 -2.44 -1.77
CA GLY A 474 -11.60 -3.51 -2.31
C GLY A 474 -12.18 -4.89 -2.03
N PHE A 475 -11.79 -5.91 -2.81
CA PHE A 475 -12.26 -7.29 -2.59
C PHE A 475 -11.99 -7.79 -1.17
N TYR A 476 -10.81 -7.48 -0.62
CA TYR A 476 -10.44 -7.85 0.74
C TYR A 476 -11.38 -7.20 1.77
N GLU A 477 -11.90 -6.02 1.51
CA GLU A 477 -12.74 -5.28 2.45
C GLU A 477 -14.17 -5.83 2.53
N ILE A 478 -14.73 -6.31 1.39
CA ILE A 478 -16.13 -6.78 1.31
C ILE A 478 -16.30 -8.27 1.60
N VAL A 479 -15.23 -9.07 1.52
CA VAL A 479 -15.31 -10.52 1.78
C VAL A 479 -15.44 -10.76 3.28
N PRO A 480 -16.44 -11.56 3.74
CA PRO A 480 -16.69 -11.78 5.16
C PRO A 480 -15.70 -12.78 5.79
N TYR A 481 -14.44 -12.44 5.82
CA TYR A 481 -13.41 -13.23 6.49
C TYR A 481 -13.25 -12.81 7.95
N GLN A 482 -12.63 -13.68 8.74
CA GLN A 482 -12.14 -13.39 10.08
C GLN A 482 -10.83 -14.14 10.28
N ILE A 483 -9.76 -13.42 10.54
CA ILE A 483 -8.42 -13.98 10.77
C ILE A 483 -7.77 -13.34 11.97
N GLN A 484 -6.80 -14.04 12.55
CA GLN A 484 -5.88 -13.44 13.49
C GLN A 484 -4.81 -12.68 12.71
N GLY A 485 -4.91 -11.37 12.71
CA GLY A 485 -3.86 -10.47 12.23
C GLY A 485 -2.65 -10.46 13.18
N GLU A 486 -1.70 -9.62 12.90
CA GLU A 486 -0.48 -9.54 13.73
C GLU A 486 -0.77 -8.96 15.13
N GLU A 487 -1.71 -8.05 15.22
CA GLU A 487 -2.03 -7.29 16.43
C GLU A 487 -3.46 -7.50 16.90
N TYR A 488 -4.38 -7.57 15.95
CA TYR A 488 -5.82 -7.66 16.19
C TYR A 488 -6.44 -8.73 15.32
N GLN A 489 -7.62 -9.20 15.73
CA GLN A 489 -8.47 -9.94 14.82
C GLN A 489 -8.96 -9.01 13.71
N GLU A 490 -8.91 -9.46 12.47
CA GLU A 490 -9.35 -8.72 11.30
C GLU A 490 -10.56 -9.38 10.68
N LYS A 491 -11.50 -8.55 10.20
CA LYS A 491 -12.73 -9.00 9.57
C LYS A 491 -13.09 -8.12 8.39
N GLY A 492 -13.57 -8.72 7.32
CA GLY A 492 -14.17 -7.97 6.22
C GLY A 492 -15.64 -7.62 6.46
N ASN A 493 -16.16 -6.64 5.73
CA ASN A 493 -17.51 -6.12 5.85
C ASN A 493 -18.30 -6.20 4.55
N PRO A 494 -19.16 -7.22 4.36
CA PRO A 494 -19.96 -7.37 3.14
C PRO A 494 -21.00 -6.27 2.92
N ASN A 495 -21.30 -5.46 3.96
CA ASN A 495 -22.25 -4.35 3.89
C ASN A 495 -21.60 -3.00 3.54
N LEU A 496 -20.30 -3.01 3.26
CA LEU A 496 -19.53 -1.82 2.98
C LEU A 496 -20.03 -1.13 1.70
N LYS A 497 -20.24 0.19 1.78
CA LYS A 497 -20.69 1.01 0.65
C LYS A 497 -19.50 1.75 0.06
N ARG A 498 -19.57 2.04 -1.24
CA ARG A 498 -18.60 2.94 -1.88
C ARG A 498 -18.71 4.35 -1.31
N ALA A 499 -17.57 5.03 -1.12
CA ALA A 499 -17.56 6.45 -0.83
C ALA A 499 -17.80 7.27 -2.11
N ARG A 500 -18.51 8.42 -1.98
CA ARG A 500 -18.67 9.42 -3.03
C ARG A 500 -18.05 10.73 -2.58
N ILE A 501 -17.33 11.37 -3.47
CA ILE A 501 -16.54 12.55 -3.12
C ILE A 501 -16.82 13.65 -4.11
N ASP A 502 -17.33 14.78 -3.62
CA ASP A 502 -17.47 16.02 -4.38
C ASP A 502 -16.22 16.87 -4.10
N ASN A 503 -15.51 17.25 -5.15
CA ASN A 503 -14.23 17.97 -5.09
C ASN A 503 -14.37 19.34 -5.74
N ILE A 504 -13.84 20.38 -5.08
CA ILE A 504 -13.72 21.74 -5.60
C ILE A 504 -12.29 22.20 -5.38
N ASP A 505 -11.62 22.62 -6.46
CA ASP A 505 -10.24 23.11 -6.42
C ASP A 505 -10.14 24.46 -7.12
N LEU A 506 -9.52 25.44 -6.46
CA LEU A 506 -9.15 26.73 -7.04
C LEU A 506 -7.63 26.84 -6.99
N ARG A 507 -7.00 27.15 -8.15
CA ARG A 507 -5.55 27.19 -8.27
C ARG A 507 -5.12 28.41 -9.08
N TRP A 508 -4.13 29.12 -8.56
CA TRP A 508 -3.38 30.16 -9.25
C TRP A 508 -2.00 29.64 -9.60
N GLU A 509 -1.56 29.88 -10.85
CA GLU A 509 -0.29 29.43 -11.40
C GLU A 509 0.43 30.63 -12.01
N TRP A 510 1.67 30.85 -11.61
CA TRP A 510 2.54 31.88 -12.16
C TRP A 510 3.87 31.30 -12.60
N PHE A 511 4.21 31.53 -13.87
CA PHE A 511 5.45 31.08 -14.52
C PHE A 511 6.31 32.28 -14.90
N PRO A 512 7.13 32.84 -13.97
CA PRO A 512 7.98 34.00 -14.26
C PRO A 512 8.94 33.74 -15.42
N SER A 513 9.52 32.51 -15.49
CA SER A 513 10.40 32.03 -16.54
C SER A 513 10.10 30.57 -16.89
N LYS A 514 10.83 29.98 -17.86
CA LYS A 514 10.67 28.58 -18.27
C LYS A 514 11.07 27.58 -17.18
N THR A 515 11.87 27.98 -16.21
CA THR A 515 12.44 27.15 -15.13
C THR A 515 11.88 27.50 -13.75
N GLU A 516 11.06 28.52 -13.65
CA GLU A 516 10.51 29.04 -12.40
C GLU A 516 9.01 28.95 -12.39
N GLN A 517 8.45 28.58 -11.24
CA GLN A 517 7.01 28.54 -11.03
C GLN A 517 6.64 28.88 -9.58
N ILE A 518 5.48 29.50 -9.42
CA ILE A 518 4.79 29.65 -8.14
C ILE A 518 3.36 29.20 -8.36
N LEU A 519 2.96 28.17 -7.67
CA LEU A 519 1.60 27.62 -7.72
C LEU A 519 1.00 27.74 -6.32
N ALA A 520 -0.22 28.25 -6.23
CA ALA A 520 -0.97 28.29 -5.00
C ALA A 520 -2.39 27.81 -5.25
N GLY A 521 -2.92 26.99 -4.36
CA GLY A 521 -4.25 26.42 -4.49
C GLY A 521 -4.95 26.23 -3.18
N VAL A 522 -6.27 26.24 -3.22
CA VAL A 522 -7.14 25.83 -2.13
C VAL A 522 -8.07 24.73 -2.63
N PHE A 523 -8.39 23.80 -1.75
CA PHE A 523 -9.27 22.68 -2.09
C PHE A 523 -10.31 22.45 -1.00
N TYR A 524 -11.45 21.90 -1.42
CA TYR A 524 -12.51 21.43 -0.55
C TYR A 524 -13.06 20.12 -1.08
N LYS A 525 -13.18 19.11 -0.22
CA LYS A 525 -13.73 17.80 -0.53
C LYS A 525 -14.81 17.44 0.49
N TYR A 526 -15.97 17.05 -0.01
CA TYR A 526 -17.03 16.48 0.80
C TYR A 526 -17.11 14.98 0.51
N LEU A 527 -16.89 14.15 1.53
CA LEU A 527 -16.86 12.70 1.42
C LEU A 527 -18.14 12.14 2.06
N LYS A 528 -18.96 11.49 1.25
CA LYS A 528 -20.11 10.74 1.71
C LYS A 528 -19.73 9.27 1.85
N ASP A 529 -20.02 8.69 3.03
CA ASP A 529 -19.72 7.30 3.38
C ASP A 529 -18.23 6.90 3.17
N PRO A 530 -17.22 7.69 3.65
CA PRO A 530 -15.82 7.27 3.56
C PRO A 530 -15.61 5.94 4.25
N ILE A 531 -14.69 5.14 3.68
CA ILE A 531 -14.30 3.85 4.22
C ILE A 531 -13.14 4.07 5.18
N GLU A 532 -13.29 3.69 6.43
CA GLU A 532 -12.24 3.71 7.44
C GLU A 532 -12.15 2.40 8.20
N GLN A 533 -10.95 2.06 8.66
CA GLN A 533 -10.72 0.89 9.51
C GLN A 533 -11.05 1.22 10.97
N VAL A 534 -11.89 0.41 11.58
CA VAL A 534 -12.39 0.66 12.94
C VAL A 534 -12.42 -0.62 13.78
N PHE A 535 -12.46 -0.46 15.10
CA PHE A 535 -12.72 -1.56 16.01
C PHE A 535 -14.23 -1.75 16.22
N VAL A 536 -14.72 -2.95 15.98
CA VAL A 536 -16.12 -3.35 16.17
C VAL A 536 -16.19 -4.57 17.06
N THR A 537 -17.13 -4.62 17.98
CA THR A 537 -17.41 -5.80 18.81
C THR A 537 -18.28 -6.81 18.09
N SER A 538 -18.39 -8.04 18.63
CA SER A 538 -19.18 -9.14 18.07
C SER A 538 -20.67 -8.82 17.92
N ASP A 539 -21.19 -7.87 18.72
CA ASP A 539 -22.57 -7.37 18.64
C ASP A 539 -22.76 -6.24 17.59
N GLY A 540 -21.74 -5.99 16.77
CA GLY A 540 -21.74 -4.95 15.75
C GLY A 540 -21.55 -3.53 16.29
N LYS A 541 -21.28 -3.37 17.59
CA LYS A 541 -21.02 -2.07 18.20
C LYS A 541 -19.54 -1.77 18.24
N ILE A 542 -19.19 -0.50 18.09
CA ILE A 542 -17.81 -0.05 18.22
C ILE A 542 -17.38 -0.21 19.69
N GLY A 543 -16.31 -1.01 19.96
CA GLY A 543 -15.86 -1.19 21.32
C GLY A 543 -14.63 -2.10 21.46
N ALA A 544 -13.88 -1.93 22.55
CA ALA A 544 -12.83 -2.85 22.94
C ALA A 544 -13.41 -3.93 23.86
N GLY A 545 -13.00 -5.17 23.60
CA GLY A 545 -13.31 -6.36 24.37
C GLY A 545 -12.56 -7.54 23.76
N THR A 546 -12.64 -8.71 24.37
CA THR A 546 -12.02 -9.94 23.86
C THR A 546 -12.53 -10.33 22.46
N ASP A 547 -13.69 -9.80 22.05
CA ASP A 547 -14.34 -10.07 20.76
C ASP A 547 -14.29 -8.87 19.80
N ALA A 548 -13.38 -7.93 19.99
CA ALA A 548 -13.23 -6.79 19.09
C ALA A 548 -12.48 -7.18 17.81
N TYR A 549 -13.02 -6.73 16.68
CA TYR A 549 -12.44 -6.90 15.35
C TYR A 549 -12.00 -5.57 14.79
N TYR A 550 -10.90 -5.57 14.08
CA TYR A 550 -10.48 -4.49 13.20
C TYR A 550 -11.10 -4.71 11.82
N MET A 551 -11.97 -3.81 11.39
CA MET A 551 -12.73 -4.04 10.16
C MET A 551 -13.03 -2.70 9.46
N PRO A 552 -13.14 -2.69 8.10
CA PRO A 552 -13.55 -1.51 7.36
C PRO A 552 -15.04 -1.20 7.56
N ASP A 553 -15.39 0.07 7.77
CA ASP A 553 -16.78 0.51 7.88
C ASP A 553 -16.98 1.93 7.34
N ASN A 554 -18.25 2.30 7.08
CA ASN A 554 -18.68 3.64 6.68
C ASN A 554 -19.23 4.37 7.91
N LEU A 555 -18.44 5.27 8.50
CA LEU A 555 -18.77 5.89 9.80
C LEU A 555 -19.57 7.18 9.71
N GLY A 556 -19.94 7.63 8.53
CA GLY A 556 -20.68 8.88 8.31
C GLY A 556 -20.07 9.72 7.20
N ASN A 557 -20.26 11.03 7.25
CA ASN A 557 -19.72 11.95 6.25
C ASN A 557 -18.50 12.69 6.79
N ALA A 558 -17.56 13.00 5.92
CA ALA A 558 -16.35 13.74 6.25
C ALA A 558 -16.16 14.95 5.35
N LYS A 559 -15.39 15.90 5.84
CA LYS A 559 -14.91 17.06 5.07
C LYS A 559 -13.40 17.10 5.12
N ASN A 560 -12.82 17.55 4.02
CA ASN A 560 -11.38 17.71 3.89
C ASN A 560 -11.10 18.99 3.10
N MET A 561 -10.40 19.96 3.70
CA MET A 561 -10.11 21.25 3.09
C MET A 561 -8.68 21.68 3.40
N GLY A 562 -8.13 22.50 2.55
CA GLY A 562 -6.78 22.99 2.78
C GLY A 562 -6.26 23.91 1.70
N PHE A 563 -4.98 24.19 1.81
CA PHE A 563 -4.26 24.94 0.79
C PHE A 563 -2.90 24.31 0.52
N GLU A 564 -2.40 24.55 -0.68
CA GLU A 564 -1.08 24.08 -1.14
C GLU A 564 -0.33 25.19 -1.84
N ILE A 565 0.98 25.20 -1.65
CA ILE A 565 1.90 26.11 -2.33
C ILE A 565 3.07 25.26 -2.88
N ASP A 566 3.45 25.52 -4.12
CA ASP A 566 4.64 24.96 -4.76
C ASP A 566 5.46 26.08 -5.38
N VAL A 567 6.74 26.15 -5.07
CA VAL A 567 7.64 27.19 -5.53
C VAL A 567 8.91 26.57 -6.12
N ILE A 568 9.27 26.97 -7.32
CA ILE A 568 10.59 26.76 -7.89
C ILE A 568 11.15 28.11 -8.29
N LYS A 569 12.25 28.52 -7.66
CA LYS A 569 12.92 29.80 -7.91
C LYS A 569 14.41 29.61 -8.01
N TYR A 570 15.02 30.24 -9.02
CA TYR A 570 16.47 30.28 -9.20
C TYR A 570 17.00 31.70 -9.04
N ILE A 571 18.16 31.79 -8.41
CA ILE A 571 19.00 32.99 -8.33
C ILE A 571 20.37 32.58 -8.83
N ARG A 572 20.69 32.90 -10.08
CA ARG A 572 21.89 32.42 -10.80
C ARG A 572 21.95 30.88 -10.79
N HIS A 573 23.00 30.32 -10.16
CA HIS A 573 23.22 28.87 -10.09
C HIS A 573 22.47 28.20 -8.92
N PHE A 574 21.97 28.97 -7.96
CA PHE A 574 21.26 28.44 -6.80
C PHE A 574 19.75 28.45 -7.02
N GLY A 575 19.12 27.35 -6.67
CA GLY A 575 17.67 27.20 -6.75
C GLY A 575 17.07 26.71 -5.44
N VAL A 576 15.82 27.06 -5.22
CA VAL A 576 14.97 26.49 -4.17
C VAL A 576 13.75 25.87 -4.84
N LYS A 577 13.49 24.61 -4.52
CA LYS A 577 12.21 23.94 -4.82
C LYS A 577 11.55 23.60 -3.49
N ALA A 578 10.38 24.16 -3.24
CA ALA A 578 9.64 23.94 -2.00
C ALA A 578 8.17 23.72 -2.29
N ASN A 579 7.55 22.76 -1.59
CA ASN A 579 6.12 22.64 -1.54
C ASN A 579 5.64 22.48 -0.10
N TYR A 580 4.47 22.99 0.16
CA TYR A 580 3.82 22.90 1.45
C TYR A 580 2.32 22.72 1.26
N THR A 581 1.74 21.78 2.01
CA THR A 581 0.30 21.54 2.05
C THR A 581 -0.17 21.56 3.48
N TYR A 582 -1.20 22.36 3.72
CA TYR A 582 -2.01 22.31 4.94
C TYR A 582 -3.33 21.62 4.62
N THR A 583 -3.72 20.67 5.46
CA THR A 583 -4.97 19.93 5.31
C THR A 583 -5.70 19.88 6.64
N HIS A 584 -6.94 20.35 6.66
CA HIS A 584 -7.87 20.16 7.76
C HIS A 584 -8.94 19.16 7.33
N SER A 585 -9.00 18.02 8.03
CA SER A 585 -10.03 17.00 7.81
C SER A 585 -10.84 16.80 9.07
N GLU A 586 -12.14 16.52 8.92
CA GLU A 586 -13.03 16.25 10.05
C GLU A 586 -14.06 15.17 9.70
N ILE A 587 -14.26 14.27 10.63
CA ILE A 587 -15.35 13.31 10.68
C ILE A 587 -15.86 13.20 12.12
N THR A 588 -17.16 13.20 12.29
CA THR A 588 -17.79 13.00 13.61
C THR A 588 -18.28 11.57 13.71
N THR A 589 -17.78 10.84 14.71
CA THR A 589 -18.09 9.42 14.93
C THR A 589 -18.61 9.18 16.32
N SER A 590 -19.38 8.10 16.50
CA SER A 590 -19.89 7.65 17.79
C SER A 590 -18.83 6.80 18.49
N LYS A 591 -18.59 7.09 19.76
CA LYS A 591 -17.63 6.41 20.63
C LYS A 591 -18.22 6.00 21.96
N ARG A 592 -17.42 5.34 22.80
CA ARG A 592 -17.71 5.04 24.19
C ARG A 592 -16.90 5.96 25.10
N GLU A 593 -17.44 6.27 26.27
CA GLU A 593 -16.76 7.04 27.30
C GLU A 593 -16.95 6.32 28.63
N TYR A 594 -15.87 5.98 29.33
CA TYR A 594 -15.98 5.40 30.65
C TYR A 594 -16.57 6.41 31.63
N LYS A 595 -17.40 5.94 32.56
CA LYS A 595 -17.82 6.73 33.71
C LYS A 595 -16.64 6.77 34.69
N GLU A 596 -16.34 7.96 35.20
CA GLU A 596 -15.25 8.19 36.12
C GLU A 596 -15.35 7.22 37.35
N GLY A 597 -14.25 6.52 37.63
CA GLY A 597 -14.16 5.58 38.74
C GLY A 597 -14.99 4.28 38.59
N SER A 598 -15.47 3.96 37.38
CA SER A 598 -16.31 2.77 37.14
C SER A 598 -15.87 2.03 35.87
N ALA A 599 -16.05 0.73 35.85
CA ALA A 599 -15.89 -0.12 34.66
C ALA A 599 -17.06 0.05 33.65
N GLU A 600 -18.12 0.80 34.04
CA GLU A 600 -19.23 1.09 33.16
C GLU A 600 -18.86 2.17 32.12
N TYR A 601 -19.44 2.09 30.94
CA TYR A 601 -19.25 3.09 29.89
C TYR A 601 -20.57 3.57 29.32
N LYS A 602 -20.59 4.84 28.89
CA LYS A 602 -21.66 5.43 28.10
C LYS A 602 -21.36 5.27 26.63
N SER A 603 -22.29 4.66 25.88
CA SER A 603 -22.20 4.53 24.42
C SER A 603 -22.86 5.73 23.71
N GLY A 604 -22.49 5.99 22.47
CA GLY A 604 -23.11 7.05 21.64
C GLY A 604 -22.58 8.44 21.93
N VAL A 605 -21.45 8.57 22.60
CA VAL A 605 -20.76 9.85 22.77
C VAL A 605 -20.09 10.22 21.46
N THR A 606 -20.34 11.41 20.95
CA THR A 606 -19.76 11.85 19.68
C THR A 606 -18.37 12.46 19.89
N GLN A 607 -17.46 12.15 18.97
CA GLN A 607 -16.14 12.79 18.85
C GLN A 607 -15.89 13.20 17.42
N THR A 608 -15.51 14.48 17.20
CA THR A 608 -14.99 14.95 15.92
C THR A 608 -13.48 14.82 15.92
N ARG A 609 -12.95 14.23 14.85
CA ARG A 609 -11.52 13.91 14.69
C ARG A 609 -11.10 14.05 13.23
N PRO A 610 -9.79 14.14 12.93
CA PRO A 610 -9.32 14.04 11.56
C PRO A 610 -9.54 12.64 10.97
N LEU A 611 -9.45 12.54 9.65
CA LEU A 611 -9.43 11.27 8.93
C LEU A 611 -8.11 10.52 9.21
N VAL A 612 -8.20 9.19 9.21
CA VAL A 612 -7.04 8.31 9.43
C VAL A 612 -5.97 8.55 8.35
N ASN A 613 -4.72 8.53 8.76
CA ASN A 613 -3.54 8.73 7.92
C ASN A 613 -3.42 10.11 7.24
N GLN A 614 -4.23 11.08 7.62
CA GLN A 614 -4.17 12.44 7.12
C GLN A 614 -3.28 13.31 8.03
N ALA A 615 -2.10 13.68 7.56
CA ALA A 615 -1.27 14.66 8.23
C ALA A 615 -1.76 16.09 7.93
N PRO A 616 -1.94 16.96 8.95
CA PRO A 616 -2.36 18.33 8.72
C PRO A 616 -1.29 19.17 8.02
N HIS A 617 -0.02 18.81 8.15
CA HIS A 617 1.09 19.54 7.55
C HIS A 617 2.01 18.57 6.81
N THR A 618 2.27 18.85 5.53
CA THR A 618 3.31 18.20 4.74
C THR A 618 4.14 19.23 4.01
N ALA A 619 5.46 19.06 4.02
CA ALA A 619 6.38 19.97 3.36
C ALA A 619 7.56 19.23 2.75
N ASN A 620 8.03 19.70 1.61
CA ASN A 620 9.32 19.30 1.06
C ASN A 620 10.08 20.56 0.65
N ILE A 621 11.36 20.57 0.92
CA ILE A 621 12.28 21.63 0.50
C ILE A 621 13.53 21.01 -0.12
N SER A 622 13.96 21.55 -1.24
CA SER A 622 15.21 21.16 -1.89
C SER A 622 16.02 22.42 -2.21
N LEU A 623 17.27 22.40 -1.81
CA LEU A 623 18.26 23.37 -2.24
C LEU A 623 18.97 22.79 -3.45
N LEU A 624 19.04 23.57 -4.50
CA LEU A 624 19.56 23.16 -5.81
C LEU A 624 20.77 24.02 -6.16
N TYR A 625 21.79 23.41 -6.69
CA TYR A 625 22.89 24.10 -7.37
C TYR A 625 23.02 23.54 -8.76
N LYS A 626 22.96 24.38 -9.78
CA LYS A 626 23.07 24.00 -11.16
C LYS A 626 23.99 24.97 -11.93
N ASP A 627 25.11 24.45 -12.36
CA ASP A 627 26.07 25.12 -13.23
C ASP A 627 26.15 24.33 -14.54
N THR A 628 25.46 24.85 -15.56
CA THR A 628 25.40 24.21 -16.88
C THR A 628 26.66 24.39 -17.70
N GLU A 629 27.50 25.40 -17.37
CA GLU A 629 28.76 25.68 -18.07
C GLU A 629 29.84 24.69 -17.67
N ASN A 630 29.94 24.39 -16.37
CA ASN A 630 30.92 23.45 -15.80
C ASN A 630 30.36 22.04 -15.55
N GLY A 631 29.08 21.81 -15.83
CA GLY A 631 28.43 20.49 -15.70
C GLY A 631 28.12 20.08 -14.25
N TRP A 632 28.13 21.00 -13.28
CA TRP A 632 27.82 20.69 -11.88
C TRP A 632 26.33 20.73 -11.61
N ASN A 633 25.83 19.69 -10.92
CA ASN A 633 24.46 19.63 -10.44
C ASN A 633 24.46 18.99 -9.04
N ALA A 634 23.94 19.71 -8.04
CA ALA A 634 23.84 19.23 -6.67
C ALA A 634 22.46 19.55 -6.10
N GLN A 635 21.94 18.66 -5.26
CA GLN A 635 20.67 18.83 -4.58
C GLN A 635 20.76 18.32 -3.15
N LEU A 636 20.27 19.14 -2.21
CA LEU A 636 19.97 18.73 -0.84
C LEU A 636 18.47 18.83 -0.64
N ALA A 637 17.83 17.73 -0.24
CA ALA A 637 16.37 17.66 -0.10
C ALA A 637 15.98 17.23 1.30
N SER A 638 14.95 17.87 1.85
CA SER A 638 14.36 17.50 3.14
C SER A 638 12.85 17.39 3.01
N SER A 639 12.25 16.46 3.75
CA SER A 639 10.80 16.25 3.83
C SER A 639 10.31 16.33 5.27
N PHE A 640 9.10 16.81 5.44
CA PHE A 640 8.39 16.88 6.72
C PHE A 640 6.97 16.36 6.56
N THR A 641 6.56 15.47 7.45
CA THR A 641 5.18 15.02 7.60
C THR A 641 4.77 15.22 9.06
N GLY A 642 3.72 15.99 9.29
CA GLY A 642 3.19 16.27 10.62
C GLY A 642 2.60 15.03 11.30
N THR A 643 2.30 15.17 12.58
CA THR A 643 1.58 14.15 13.35
C THR A 643 0.24 13.83 12.69
N LYS A 644 -0.10 12.55 12.56
CA LYS A 644 -1.33 12.09 11.95
C LYS A 644 -2.01 11.01 12.77
N LEU A 645 -3.34 10.94 12.68
CA LEU A 645 -4.11 9.88 13.29
C LEU A 645 -3.78 8.54 12.60
N ALA A 646 -3.29 7.56 13.36
CA ALA A 646 -2.92 6.24 12.87
C ALA A 646 -4.03 5.21 13.05
N LEU A 647 -4.68 5.20 14.22
CA LEU A 647 -5.68 4.21 14.58
C LEU A 647 -6.83 4.86 15.38
N VAL A 648 -8.06 4.54 15.00
CA VAL A 648 -9.27 5.01 15.69
C VAL A 648 -9.62 4.06 16.82
N SER A 649 -9.55 4.56 18.05
CA SER A 649 -10.04 3.85 19.22
C SER A 649 -11.57 3.86 19.28
N PRO A 650 -12.20 2.79 19.80
CA PRO A 650 -13.61 2.81 20.13
C PRO A 650 -13.96 3.74 21.32
N PHE A 651 -12.96 4.15 22.09
CA PHE A 651 -13.12 5.04 23.23
C PHE A 651 -12.74 6.47 22.86
N LYS A 652 -13.48 7.43 23.42
CA LYS A 652 -13.23 8.85 23.25
C LYS A 652 -11.84 9.21 23.78
N ASP A 653 -11.14 10.08 23.06
CA ASP A 653 -9.80 10.62 23.40
C ASP A 653 -8.67 9.57 23.54
N ALA A 654 -8.90 8.33 23.07
CA ALA A 654 -7.95 7.24 23.13
C ALA A 654 -7.40 6.82 21.74
N ASP A 655 -7.48 7.70 20.76
CA ASP A 655 -6.96 7.48 19.42
C ASP A 655 -5.43 7.44 19.42
N GLN A 656 -4.84 6.60 18.54
CA GLN A 656 -3.39 6.49 18.41
C GLN A 656 -2.87 7.37 17.26
N TRP A 657 -1.71 7.98 17.48
CA TRP A 657 -1.13 8.95 16.58
C TRP A 657 0.30 8.59 16.20
N ASP A 658 0.60 8.70 14.92
CA ASP A 658 1.98 8.70 14.45
C ASP A 658 2.61 10.07 14.74
N LYS A 659 3.83 10.07 15.26
CA LYS A 659 4.61 11.29 15.48
C LYS A 659 5.02 11.92 14.14
N ALA A 660 5.32 13.21 14.18
CA ALA A 660 5.89 13.90 13.03
C ALA A 660 7.22 13.29 12.61
N MET A 661 7.46 13.24 11.29
CA MET A 661 8.66 12.66 10.69
C MET A 661 9.41 13.71 9.86
N PHE A 662 10.73 13.70 9.99
CA PHE A 662 11.66 14.45 9.16
C PHE A 662 12.52 13.46 8.35
N GLY A 663 12.70 13.75 7.06
CA GLY A 663 13.63 13.07 6.17
C GLY A 663 14.65 14.08 5.60
N LEU A 664 15.91 13.67 5.47
CA LEU A 664 16.99 14.45 4.84
C LEU A 664 17.59 13.65 3.70
#